data_0ecb963692ef55666bea3c931603030f
#
_entry.id   0ecb963692ef55666bea3c931603030f
#
_cell.length_a   1.000
_cell.length_b   1.000
_cell.length_c   1.000
_cell.angle_alpha   90.00
_cell.angle_beta   90.00
_cell.angle_gamma   90.00
#
_symmetry.space_group_name_H-M   'P 1'
#
loop_
_entity.id
_entity.type
_entity.pdbx_description
1 polymer ?
#
loop_
_entity_poly.entity_id
_entity_poly.type
_entity_poly.pdbx_seq_one_letter_code
_entity_poly.pdbx_strand_id
1 'polypeptide(L)'
;MATPQLSPGVLIREVDLTVGRAENVLDNTGGIAGPFTKGPVDEVTQINTSQGLIDTFGKPQTANAQYEYWMTASSFLSYGGVLKIVRTDDSNLNNANAGVGIASTTSAKIKNFDDYDANYSSATNFTYAAKNPGSWANSMKVCFIDNAADQTLGITTDSPLTAGMVVGHGVTSALSGVTIPGDGTTSTFTGYLKGIITGVSTDATGKASTVDVKVLSRVSSAGTETKIDYAEGDPNKSFEASDTVFFVNNSGINTGGGGASGRSEPVATQTDWYDSQTLGLSNSTVFWKSVAPKPTTSNFVSQRQGKNDALHIVVVDDTGNITGIQGNILEKHVNLSKAKDAIADGETGKKIYYKDYLAKTSTQIYAGYNPSTAGDAYFNTEPIVNGYTGTSASPNYTKIAVGDGLWGQDAQGINYSSLGNVSYTFTGGKDYSAGTGNYTATLGGLLTSYNLFENKDDVEIDFLMMGPGLGTESETQAKANLLIALANKRKDCMATISPHRGNVVNVSNTTTQTTNVLKFFSPLSSSSYCVFDSGYKYMFDRFNNEFRFIPCNGDVAGLMVRTGIFAFPWFSPAGQQRGILNNAIKLAYSPSKDQRDLLYSSRINAVINQKGAGILLFGDKTGLGYASAFDRINVRRLFLTIEQSLEGAANAQLFELNDVNTRSNFVNIVEPFLRDVQAKRGLFDFLVVCDETNNNPDVIDNNEFRDDIFLKPTKSINFVTLTFVATRTGVSFEEVVGTV
;
A
#
# COMPACT_ATOMS: atom_id res chain seq x y z
N MET A 1 -49.50 20.26 -3.65
CA MET A 1 -50.89 20.37 -3.16
C MET A 1 -51.62 19.13 -3.63
N ALA A 2 -52.10 18.33 -2.69
CA ALA A 2 -52.87 17.13 -3.02
C ALA A 2 -54.25 17.59 -3.47
N THR A 3 -54.69 17.17 -4.64
CA THR A 3 -56.06 17.40 -5.15
C THR A 3 -57.06 16.70 -4.24
N PRO A 4 -58.06 17.39 -3.71
CA PRO A 4 -59.06 16.73 -2.87
C PRO A 4 -59.85 15.71 -3.70
N GLN A 5 -59.99 14.53 -3.17
CA GLN A 5 -60.80 13.47 -3.79
C GLN A 5 -62.31 13.85 -3.68
N LEU A 6 -62.98 13.99 -4.82
CA LEU A 6 -64.38 14.42 -4.89
C LEU A 6 -65.37 13.27 -4.92
N SER A 7 -64.95 12.03 -4.88
CA SER A 7 -65.80 10.82 -4.81
C SER A 7 -65.29 9.85 -3.75
N PRO A 8 -66.17 8.97 -3.17
CA PRO A 8 -65.76 7.96 -2.21
C PRO A 8 -64.70 7.03 -2.84
N GLY A 9 -63.53 6.92 -2.20
CA GLY A 9 -62.41 6.09 -2.65
C GLY A 9 -61.35 5.99 -1.56
N VAL A 10 -60.45 5.00 -1.68
CA VAL A 10 -59.35 4.80 -0.75
C VAL A 10 -58.15 5.63 -1.22
N LEU A 11 -57.73 6.58 -0.39
CA LEU A 11 -56.48 7.32 -0.62
C LEU A 11 -55.33 6.56 0.01
N ILE A 12 -54.45 6.01 -0.81
CA ILE A 12 -53.21 5.41 -0.35
C ILE A 12 -52.18 6.54 -0.25
N ARG A 13 -51.66 6.79 0.94
CA ARG A 13 -50.50 7.64 1.18
C ARG A 13 -49.33 6.72 1.51
N GLU A 14 -48.32 6.75 0.67
CA GLU A 14 -47.00 6.23 1.04
C GLU A 14 -46.30 7.34 1.82
N VAL A 15 -45.94 7.07 3.06
CA VAL A 15 -45.06 7.90 3.87
C VAL A 15 -43.79 7.11 4.01
N ASP A 16 -42.72 7.62 3.41
CA ASP A 16 -41.39 7.06 3.57
C ASP A 16 -40.90 7.41 4.99
N LEU A 17 -40.95 6.42 5.90
CA LEU A 17 -40.42 6.49 7.26
C LEU A 17 -38.96 6.00 7.34
N THR A 18 -38.26 5.79 6.21
CA THR A 18 -36.87 5.33 6.20
C THR A 18 -35.86 6.41 6.56
N VAL A 19 -36.28 7.68 6.57
CA VAL A 19 -35.49 8.81 7.06
C VAL A 19 -35.61 8.86 8.58
N GLY A 20 -34.75 8.16 9.31
CA GLY A 20 -34.72 8.22 10.77
C GLY A 20 -34.70 6.87 11.49
N ARG A 21 -34.33 5.78 10.81
CA ARG A 21 -34.07 4.52 11.49
C ARG A 21 -32.64 4.53 12.04
N ALA A 22 -32.50 4.29 13.35
CA ALA A 22 -31.19 3.98 13.91
C ALA A 22 -30.66 2.68 13.30
N GLU A 23 -29.55 2.77 12.56
CA GLU A 23 -28.92 1.60 11.95
C GLU A 23 -28.13 0.82 12.98
N ASN A 24 -28.14 -0.51 12.88
CA ASN A 24 -27.26 -1.35 13.68
C ASN A 24 -25.82 -1.21 13.11
N VAL A 25 -24.99 -0.48 13.80
CA VAL A 25 -23.56 -0.34 13.44
C VAL A 25 -22.84 -1.65 13.76
N LEU A 26 -22.02 -2.13 12.83
CA LEU A 26 -21.26 -3.35 13.00
C LEU A 26 -19.87 -3.02 13.57
N ASP A 27 -19.63 -3.34 14.85
CA ASP A 27 -18.33 -3.19 15.53
C ASP A 27 -17.31 -4.18 14.96
N ASN A 28 -16.62 -3.86 13.88
CA ASN A 28 -15.68 -4.80 13.25
C ASN A 28 -14.35 -4.18 12.82
N THR A 29 -14.13 -2.89 13.07
CA THR A 29 -12.93 -2.19 12.61
C THR A 29 -11.88 -2.10 13.70
N GLY A 30 -10.69 -2.64 13.42
CA GLY A 30 -9.54 -2.56 14.33
C GLY A 30 -8.45 -1.62 13.82
N GLY A 31 -7.77 -0.93 14.73
CA GLY A 31 -6.61 -0.07 14.46
C GLY A 31 -5.32 -0.64 15.06
N ILE A 32 -4.23 -0.62 14.29
CA ILE A 32 -2.89 -0.97 14.76
C ILE A 32 -1.83 -0.10 14.09
N ALA A 33 -0.80 0.31 14.86
CA ALA A 33 0.38 0.96 14.31
C ALA A 33 1.64 0.14 14.58
N GLY A 34 2.58 0.15 13.62
CA GLY A 34 3.83 -0.61 13.78
C GLY A 34 4.82 -0.49 12.62
N PRO A 35 6.00 -1.09 12.78
CA PRO A 35 7.06 -1.09 11.76
C PRO A 35 6.82 -2.20 10.73
N PHE A 36 6.11 -1.88 9.67
CA PHE A 36 5.90 -2.80 8.55
C PHE A 36 7.00 -2.65 7.50
N THR A 37 7.20 -3.68 6.66
CA THR A 37 8.31 -3.74 5.69
C THR A 37 8.13 -2.80 4.52
N LYS A 38 6.90 -2.60 4.09
CA LYS A 38 6.51 -1.66 3.02
C LYS A 38 5.16 -1.03 3.37
N GLY A 39 4.60 -0.26 2.47
CA GLY A 39 3.35 0.46 2.66
C GLY A 39 3.54 1.94 2.98
N PRO A 40 2.50 2.74 2.83
CA PRO A 40 2.55 4.17 3.12
C PRO A 40 2.87 4.41 4.59
N VAL A 41 3.62 5.47 4.85
CA VAL A 41 4.06 5.89 6.19
C VAL A 41 3.20 7.06 6.63
N ASP A 42 2.84 7.10 7.92
CA ASP A 42 1.99 8.12 8.51
C ASP A 42 0.65 8.33 7.77
N GLU A 43 0.10 7.25 7.23
CA GLU A 43 -1.19 7.23 6.55
C GLU A 43 -2.03 6.06 7.05
N VAL A 44 -3.32 6.31 7.30
CA VAL A 44 -4.26 5.26 7.72
C VAL A 44 -4.71 4.46 6.51
N THR A 45 -4.27 3.22 6.43
CA THR A 45 -4.59 2.33 5.30
C THR A 45 -5.54 1.23 5.73
N GLN A 46 -6.66 1.06 5.02
CA GLN A 46 -7.63 0.01 5.30
C GLN A 46 -7.27 -1.31 4.61
N ILE A 47 -7.33 -2.40 5.36
CA ILE A 47 -7.05 -3.76 4.92
C ILE A 47 -8.21 -4.68 5.32
N ASN A 48 -8.77 -5.40 4.35
CA ASN A 48 -9.92 -6.27 4.57
C ASN A 48 -9.55 -7.76 4.56
N THR A 49 -8.36 -8.12 4.06
CA THR A 49 -7.93 -9.51 3.89
C THR A 49 -6.47 -9.71 4.25
N SER A 50 -6.11 -10.94 4.64
CA SER A 50 -4.70 -11.28 4.88
C SER A 50 -3.83 -11.17 3.62
N GLN A 51 -4.40 -11.34 2.42
CA GLN A 51 -3.68 -11.12 1.17
C GLN A 51 -3.41 -9.63 0.96
N GLY A 52 -4.40 -8.76 1.19
CA GLY A 52 -4.23 -7.31 1.15
C GLY A 52 -3.15 -6.81 2.13
N LEU A 53 -3.03 -7.46 3.32
CA LEU A 53 -1.97 -7.18 4.27
C LEU A 53 -0.57 -7.49 3.68
N ILE A 54 -0.43 -8.62 2.97
CA ILE A 54 0.83 -8.99 2.30
C ILE A 54 1.14 -8.01 1.16
N ASP A 55 0.16 -7.72 0.33
CA ASP A 55 0.34 -6.91 -0.86
C ASP A 55 0.73 -5.47 -0.51
N THR A 56 0.12 -4.91 0.55
CA THR A 56 0.36 -3.53 0.97
C THR A 56 1.55 -3.40 1.92
N PHE A 57 1.64 -4.25 2.96
CA PHE A 57 2.61 -4.10 4.06
C PHE A 57 3.73 -5.15 4.06
N GLY A 58 3.73 -6.04 3.08
CA GLY A 58 4.73 -7.09 2.93
C GLY A 58 4.50 -8.30 3.83
N LYS A 59 5.49 -9.20 3.87
CA LYS A 59 5.47 -10.43 4.67
C LYS A 59 6.04 -10.19 6.08
N PRO A 60 5.69 -11.02 7.08
CA PRO A 60 6.29 -10.94 8.41
C PRO A 60 7.78 -11.22 8.37
N GLN A 61 8.56 -10.46 9.14
CA GLN A 61 10.01 -10.53 9.22
C GLN A 61 10.47 -11.05 10.58
N THR A 62 11.55 -11.85 10.57
CA THR A 62 12.15 -12.39 11.78
C THR A 62 12.93 -11.34 12.56
N ALA A 63 13.60 -10.42 11.85
CA ALA A 63 14.44 -9.40 12.45
C ALA A 63 13.61 -8.48 13.36
N ASN A 64 14.14 -8.20 14.55
CA ASN A 64 13.52 -7.34 15.57
C ASN A 64 12.10 -7.74 15.97
N ALA A 65 11.73 -9.02 15.79
CA ALA A 65 10.40 -9.55 16.08
C ALA A 65 9.25 -8.77 15.38
N GLN A 66 9.50 -8.22 14.19
CA GLN A 66 8.50 -7.51 13.41
C GLN A 66 7.26 -8.38 13.11
N TYR A 67 7.47 -9.71 12.99
CA TYR A 67 6.39 -10.68 12.83
C TYR A 67 5.29 -10.57 13.90
N GLU A 68 5.60 -10.10 15.09
CA GLU A 68 4.58 -9.96 16.16
C GLU A 68 3.55 -8.89 15.79
N TYR A 69 3.95 -7.74 15.21
CA TYR A 69 3.02 -6.74 14.70
C TYR A 69 2.17 -7.30 13.56
N TRP A 70 2.82 -7.92 12.60
CA TRP A 70 2.17 -8.45 11.41
C TRP A 70 1.19 -9.58 11.76
N MET A 71 1.59 -10.51 12.61
CA MET A 71 0.76 -11.66 12.98
C MET A 71 -0.37 -11.29 13.94
N THR A 72 -0.21 -10.23 14.75
CA THR A 72 -1.32 -9.65 15.53
C THR A 72 -2.37 -9.10 14.57
N ALA A 73 -1.98 -8.33 13.57
CA ALA A 73 -2.86 -7.81 12.53
C ALA A 73 -3.56 -8.96 11.75
N SER A 74 -2.81 -9.96 11.32
CA SER A 74 -3.33 -11.14 10.62
C SER A 74 -4.27 -11.99 11.50
N SER A 75 -3.99 -12.10 12.80
CA SER A 75 -4.86 -12.79 13.75
C SER A 75 -6.21 -12.10 13.85
N PHE A 76 -6.23 -10.78 13.99
CA PHE A 76 -7.47 -10.01 14.01
C PHE A 76 -8.31 -10.21 12.74
N LEU A 77 -7.69 -10.11 11.56
CA LEU A 77 -8.36 -10.34 10.27
C LEU A 77 -8.97 -11.77 10.17
N SER A 78 -8.38 -12.75 10.83
CA SER A 78 -8.89 -14.14 10.81
C SER A 78 -10.26 -14.32 11.50
N TYR A 79 -10.72 -13.33 12.23
CA TYR A 79 -12.03 -13.31 12.89
C TYR A 79 -13.11 -12.55 12.10
N GLY A 80 -12.78 -12.04 10.90
CA GLY A 80 -13.71 -11.32 10.02
C GLY A 80 -13.73 -9.80 10.23
N GLY A 81 -12.73 -9.25 10.93
CA GLY A 81 -12.59 -7.81 11.11
C GLY A 81 -12.03 -7.08 9.89
N VAL A 82 -12.27 -5.79 9.84
CA VAL A 82 -11.62 -4.82 8.96
C VAL A 82 -10.50 -4.14 9.73
N LEU A 83 -9.35 -3.97 9.11
CA LEU A 83 -8.18 -3.45 9.80
C LEU A 83 -7.72 -2.13 9.20
N LYS A 84 -7.51 -1.13 10.04
CA LYS A 84 -6.83 0.13 9.68
C LYS A 84 -5.42 0.09 10.25
N ILE A 85 -4.43 0.21 9.37
CA ILE A 85 -3.01 0.12 9.72
C ILE A 85 -2.33 1.44 9.49
N VAL A 86 -1.48 1.85 10.42
CA VAL A 86 -0.53 2.94 10.24
C VAL A 86 0.89 2.39 10.30
N ARG A 87 1.64 2.59 9.24
CA ARG A 87 3.07 2.31 9.24
C ARG A 87 3.82 3.45 9.91
N THR A 88 4.56 3.12 10.96
CA THR A 88 5.33 4.08 11.76
C THR A 88 6.48 4.69 10.95
N ASP A 89 6.70 5.99 11.06
CA ASP A 89 7.86 6.68 10.51
C ASP A 89 9.13 6.45 11.32
N ASP A 90 10.29 6.59 10.65
CA ASP A 90 11.62 6.63 11.24
C ASP A 90 12.54 7.51 10.40
N SER A 91 13.49 8.20 11.04
CA SER A 91 14.42 9.11 10.37
C SER A 91 15.31 8.42 9.32
N ASN A 92 15.57 7.13 9.47
CA ASN A 92 16.42 6.35 8.57
C ASN A 92 15.68 5.78 7.37
N LEU A 93 14.34 5.77 7.38
CA LEU A 93 13.57 5.29 6.24
C LEU A 93 13.95 6.06 4.97
N ASN A 94 14.23 5.31 3.89
CA ASN A 94 14.58 5.85 2.59
C ASN A 94 14.00 4.99 1.48
N ASN A 95 13.47 5.63 0.43
CA ASN A 95 12.95 4.91 -0.73
C ASN A 95 14.13 4.42 -1.58
N ALA A 96 14.09 3.14 -1.95
CA ALA A 96 14.97 2.65 -3.00
C ALA A 96 14.67 3.42 -4.28
N ASN A 97 15.71 3.88 -4.98
CA ASN A 97 15.55 4.71 -6.17
C ASN A 97 16.69 4.52 -7.16
N ALA A 98 16.47 5.01 -8.36
CA ALA A 98 17.51 5.24 -9.35
C ALA A 98 17.76 6.75 -9.45
N GLY A 99 19.02 7.15 -9.40
CA GLY A 99 19.41 8.54 -9.58
C GLY A 99 19.11 9.06 -10.98
N VAL A 100 19.44 10.30 -11.23
CA VAL A 100 19.28 10.92 -12.55
C VAL A 100 20.20 10.21 -13.55
N GLY A 101 19.65 9.84 -14.70
CA GLY A 101 20.35 8.97 -15.65
C GLY A 101 20.53 7.57 -15.08
N ILE A 102 21.75 7.08 -15.04
CA ILE A 102 22.15 5.82 -14.36
C ILE A 102 23.09 6.13 -13.19
N ALA A 103 23.04 7.35 -12.69
CA ALA A 103 23.89 7.76 -11.58
C ALA A 103 23.49 7.07 -10.26
N SER A 104 24.40 7.15 -9.29
CA SER A 104 24.17 6.61 -7.95
C SER A 104 22.90 7.18 -7.31
N THR A 105 22.26 6.36 -6.50
CA THR A 105 21.07 6.72 -5.76
C THR A 105 21.24 7.94 -4.87
N THR A 106 20.17 8.67 -4.69
CA THR A 106 20.09 9.81 -3.78
C THR A 106 19.23 9.49 -2.57
N SER A 107 19.37 10.27 -1.51
CA SER A 107 18.47 10.16 -0.38
C SER A 107 17.11 10.74 -0.76
N ALA A 108 16.07 9.92 -0.74
CA ALA A 108 14.68 10.32 -0.96
C ALA A 108 13.78 9.56 0.03
N LYS A 109 12.98 10.29 0.79
CA LYS A 109 12.02 9.72 1.73
C LYS A 109 10.62 10.21 1.38
N ILE A 110 9.94 9.41 0.58
CA ILE A 110 8.57 9.67 0.13
C ILE A 110 7.66 8.81 1.01
N LYS A 111 6.91 9.43 1.92
CA LYS A 111 6.10 8.72 2.91
C LYS A 111 4.85 8.10 2.30
N ASN A 112 4.11 8.88 1.53
CA ASN A 112 2.83 8.54 0.93
C ASN A 112 2.56 9.38 -0.32
N PHE A 113 1.35 9.29 -0.87
CA PHE A 113 0.99 10.04 -2.07
C PHE A 113 0.97 11.55 -1.86
N ASP A 114 0.47 12.03 -0.73
CA ASP A 114 0.37 13.47 -0.45
C ASP A 114 1.76 14.10 -0.31
N ASP A 115 2.69 13.39 0.35
CA ASP A 115 4.09 13.81 0.44
C ASP A 115 4.77 13.82 -0.94
N TYR A 116 4.47 12.82 -1.81
CA TYR A 116 4.97 12.83 -3.18
C TYR A 116 4.45 14.03 -3.97
N ASP A 117 3.15 14.28 -3.92
CA ASP A 117 2.53 15.37 -4.68
C ASP A 117 3.07 16.74 -4.24
N ALA A 118 3.21 16.96 -2.93
CA ALA A 118 3.68 18.20 -2.36
C ALA A 118 5.18 18.46 -2.57
N ASN A 119 6.03 17.42 -2.43
CA ASN A 119 7.48 17.61 -2.28
C ASN A 119 8.31 16.95 -3.38
N TYR A 120 7.80 15.95 -4.09
CA TYR A 120 8.58 15.12 -5.02
C TYR A 120 8.04 15.05 -6.44
N SER A 121 6.85 15.56 -6.70
CA SER A 121 6.26 15.57 -8.05
C SER A 121 7.13 16.33 -9.07
N SER A 122 7.94 17.26 -8.62
CA SER A 122 8.92 18.01 -9.42
C SER A 122 10.38 17.68 -9.03
N ALA A 123 10.62 16.51 -8.43
CA ALA A 123 11.96 16.12 -8.00
C ALA A 123 12.95 16.05 -9.17
N THR A 124 14.17 16.49 -8.93
CA THR A 124 15.28 16.54 -9.91
C THR A 124 16.44 15.63 -9.55
N ASN A 125 16.33 14.90 -8.43
CA ASN A 125 17.43 14.12 -7.86
C ASN A 125 17.29 12.60 -8.07
N PHE A 126 16.16 12.11 -8.58
CA PHE A 126 15.97 10.71 -8.97
C PHE A 126 15.06 10.62 -10.21
N THR A 127 15.24 9.59 -11.02
CA THR A 127 14.40 9.31 -12.21
C THR A 127 13.16 8.53 -11.80
N TYR A 128 13.34 7.44 -11.06
CA TYR A 128 12.27 6.64 -10.47
C TYR A 128 12.62 6.33 -9.02
N ALA A 129 11.59 6.26 -8.17
CA ALA A 129 11.71 5.85 -6.79
C ALA A 129 10.63 4.82 -6.45
N ALA A 130 10.91 3.92 -5.53
CA ALA A 130 9.91 3.01 -4.99
C ALA A 130 8.76 3.78 -4.34
N LYS A 131 7.54 3.28 -4.45
CA LYS A 131 6.33 3.93 -3.91
C LYS A 131 6.41 4.20 -2.41
N ASN A 132 7.05 3.29 -1.69
CA ASN A 132 7.15 3.34 -0.24
C ASN A 132 8.60 3.15 0.21
N PRO A 133 9.02 3.79 1.32
CA PRO A 133 10.38 3.62 1.83
C PRO A 133 10.61 2.21 2.37
N GLY A 134 11.87 1.77 2.32
CA GLY A 134 12.33 0.48 2.81
C GLY A 134 13.31 -0.22 1.88
N SER A 135 14.01 -1.21 2.41
CA SER A 135 14.95 -2.04 1.64
C SER A 135 14.25 -3.04 0.71
N TRP A 136 12.93 -3.23 0.84
CA TRP A 136 12.14 -4.21 0.10
C TRP A 136 12.23 -4.05 -1.41
N ALA A 137 12.43 -2.81 -1.89
CA ALA A 137 12.52 -2.47 -3.30
C ALA A 137 13.98 -2.39 -3.82
N ASN A 138 14.98 -2.68 -2.99
CA ASN A 138 16.34 -2.79 -3.48
C ASN A 138 16.42 -3.93 -4.50
N SER A 139 17.10 -3.68 -5.61
CA SER A 139 17.19 -4.57 -6.78
C SER A 139 15.90 -4.68 -7.63
N MET A 140 14.86 -3.91 -7.33
CA MET A 140 13.76 -3.74 -8.26
C MET A 140 14.26 -3.01 -9.50
N LYS A 141 13.83 -3.42 -10.67
CA LYS A 141 14.25 -2.83 -11.93
C LYS A 141 13.07 -2.19 -12.65
N VAL A 142 13.26 -0.97 -13.12
CA VAL A 142 12.33 -0.27 -14.00
C VAL A 142 12.90 -0.30 -15.41
N CYS A 143 12.24 -1.01 -16.30
CA CYS A 143 12.61 -1.09 -17.71
C CYS A 143 11.75 -0.11 -18.51
N PHE A 144 12.39 0.66 -19.33
CA PHE A 144 11.79 1.73 -20.12
C PHE A 144 12.15 1.56 -21.59
N ILE A 145 11.20 1.80 -22.48
CA ILE A 145 11.45 1.89 -23.93
C ILE A 145 10.53 2.90 -24.59
N ASP A 146 11.10 3.65 -25.52
CA ASP A 146 10.35 4.50 -26.44
C ASP A 146 10.73 4.22 -27.91
N ASN A 147 10.07 4.88 -28.84
CA ASN A 147 10.24 4.63 -30.29
C ASN A 147 10.95 5.78 -31.01
N ALA A 148 11.50 6.73 -30.30
CA ALA A 148 12.20 7.80 -31.00
C ALA A 148 13.57 7.31 -31.54
N ALA A 149 14.06 7.98 -32.56
CA ALA A 149 15.39 7.71 -33.12
C ALA A 149 16.49 7.97 -32.11
N ASP A 150 17.62 7.27 -32.23
CA ASP A 150 18.78 7.59 -31.42
C ASP A 150 19.40 8.90 -31.87
N GLN A 151 19.35 9.17 -33.18
CA GLN A 151 19.97 10.31 -33.81
C GLN A 151 19.16 10.78 -35.00
N THR A 152 19.22 12.08 -35.26
CA THR A 152 18.78 12.66 -36.52
C THR A 152 20.04 13.12 -37.29
N LEU A 153 20.23 12.59 -38.47
CA LEU A 153 21.30 12.97 -39.36
C LEU A 153 20.78 13.92 -40.41
N GLY A 154 21.38 15.07 -40.55
CA GLY A 154 21.13 15.96 -41.68
C GLY A 154 21.79 15.43 -42.94
N ILE A 155 21.07 15.42 -44.04
CA ILE A 155 21.54 14.81 -45.28
C ILE A 155 21.26 15.72 -46.46
N THR A 156 22.21 15.75 -47.39
CA THR A 156 21.98 16.22 -48.75
C THR A 156 22.37 15.07 -49.69
N THR A 157 21.37 14.35 -50.16
CA THR A 157 21.60 13.30 -51.16
C THR A 157 20.53 13.39 -52.24
N ASP A 158 20.92 13.09 -53.47
CA ASP A 158 19.99 12.97 -54.57
C ASP A 158 19.30 11.58 -54.61
N SER A 159 19.76 10.66 -53.81
CA SER A 159 19.20 9.30 -53.74
C SER A 159 17.93 9.26 -52.90
N PRO A 160 16.86 8.53 -53.31
CA PRO A 160 15.66 8.37 -52.53
C PRO A 160 15.96 7.53 -51.27
N LEU A 161 15.77 8.14 -50.11
CA LEU A 161 15.88 7.48 -48.83
C LEU A 161 14.46 7.21 -48.29
N THR A 162 14.28 6.05 -47.69
CA THR A 162 13.00 5.65 -47.07
C THR A 162 13.25 5.00 -45.72
N ALA A 163 12.25 5.07 -44.86
CA ALA A 163 12.25 4.35 -43.60
C ALA A 163 12.47 2.83 -43.87
N GLY A 164 13.23 2.18 -43.03
CA GLY A 164 13.62 0.78 -43.17
C GLY A 164 14.94 0.55 -43.93
N MET A 165 15.51 1.56 -44.57
CA MET A 165 16.86 1.45 -45.13
C MET A 165 17.89 1.37 -44.02
N VAL A 166 18.98 0.64 -44.31
CA VAL A 166 20.12 0.51 -43.40
C VAL A 166 21.09 1.66 -43.64
N VAL A 167 21.57 2.24 -42.55
CA VAL A 167 22.65 3.21 -42.53
C VAL A 167 23.84 2.61 -41.79
N GLY A 168 25.02 2.77 -42.32
CA GLY A 168 26.25 2.34 -41.69
C GLY A 168 27.34 3.38 -41.76
N HIS A 169 28.31 3.31 -40.87
CA HIS A 169 29.50 4.12 -40.96
C HIS A 169 30.75 3.31 -40.54
N GLY A 170 31.86 3.59 -41.19
CA GLY A 170 33.15 2.99 -40.86
C GLY A 170 33.77 3.69 -39.66
N VAL A 171 34.14 2.94 -38.65
CA VAL A 171 34.97 3.44 -37.54
C VAL A 171 36.41 3.36 -37.94
N THR A 172 37.00 4.52 -38.24
CA THR A 172 38.41 4.62 -38.69
C THR A 172 39.38 4.76 -37.51
N SER A 173 38.89 5.23 -36.37
CA SER A 173 39.64 5.30 -35.12
C SER A 173 39.10 4.25 -34.13
N ALA A 174 40.01 3.62 -33.40
CA ALA A 174 39.61 2.70 -32.37
C ALA A 174 38.80 3.43 -31.28
N LEU A 175 37.55 3.03 -31.07
CA LEU A 175 36.75 3.47 -29.94
C LEU A 175 37.28 2.79 -28.68
N SER A 176 37.99 3.52 -27.83
CA SER A 176 38.51 3.00 -26.57
C SER A 176 37.43 3.10 -25.46
N GLY A 177 37.44 2.15 -24.58
CA GLY A 177 36.48 2.15 -23.43
C GLY A 177 35.10 1.59 -23.74
N VAL A 178 34.92 0.91 -24.86
CA VAL A 178 33.65 0.28 -25.21
C VAL A 178 33.48 -1.02 -24.44
N THR A 179 32.47 -1.10 -23.63
CA THR A 179 32.06 -2.36 -23.01
C THR A 179 31.21 -3.16 -24.00
N ILE A 180 31.66 -4.36 -24.32
CA ILE A 180 30.89 -5.26 -25.20
C ILE A 180 29.79 -5.91 -24.37
N PRO A 181 28.53 -5.76 -24.73
CA PRO A 181 27.45 -6.43 -24.03
C PRO A 181 27.66 -7.95 -23.96
N GLY A 182 27.55 -8.52 -22.76
CA GLY A 182 27.64 -9.95 -22.52
C GLY A 182 29.01 -10.54 -22.20
N ASP A 183 30.13 -9.83 -22.43
CA ASP A 183 31.47 -10.31 -22.06
C ASP A 183 32.13 -9.53 -20.91
N GLY A 184 31.54 -8.42 -20.52
CA GLY A 184 32.03 -7.60 -19.40
C GLY A 184 33.44 -6.97 -19.61
N THR A 185 34.01 -7.08 -20.79
CA THR A 185 35.32 -6.56 -21.08
C THR A 185 35.25 -5.17 -21.73
N THR A 186 36.10 -4.28 -21.27
CA THR A 186 36.32 -2.99 -21.93
C THR A 186 37.32 -3.20 -23.04
N SER A 187 36.88 -3.16 -24.28
CA SER A 187 37.75 -3.38 -25.42
C SER A 187 37.84 -2.18 -26.36
N THR A 188 38.86 -2.17 -27.20
CA THR A 188 38.99 -1.23 -28.27
C THR A 188 38.26 -1.76 -29.50
N PHE A 189 37.23 -1.04 -29.96
CA PHE A 189 36.41 -1.45 -31.09
C PHE A 189 36.95 -0.84 -32.39
N THR A 190 37.15 -1.69 -33.39
CA THR A 190 37.44 -1.30 -34.77
C THR A 190 36.44 -2.01 -35.68
N GLY A 191 35.81 -1.26 -36.57
CA GLY A 191 34.81 -1.83 -37.48
C GLY A 191 33.85 -0.77 -37.99
N TYR A 192 32.57 -1.07 -37.98
CA TYR A 192 31.53 -0.09 -38.31
C TYR A 192 30.27 -0.27 -37.46
N LEU A 193 29.52 0.82 -37.31
CA LEU A 193 28.19 0.81 -36.72
C LEU A 193 27.16 0.62 -37.83
N LYS A 194 26.08 -0.07 -37.50
CA LYS A 194 24.97 -0.35 -38.40
C LYS A 194 23.68 0.16 -37.76
N GLY A 195 22.91 0.96 -38.47
CA GLY A 195 21.65 1.53 -38.03
C GLY A 195 20.57 1.31 -39.06
N ILE A 196 19.34 1.61 -38.65
CA ILE A 196 18.16 1.62 -39.51
C ILE A 196 17.54 3.03 -39.54
N ILE A 197 17.12 3.46 -40.70
CA ILE A 197 16.37 4.71 -40.87
C ILE A 197 14.95 4.50 -40.38
N THR A 198 14.55 5.26 -39.40
CA THR A 198 13.20 5.23 -38.80
C THR A 198 12.28 6.28 -39.35
N GLY A 199 12.85 7.37 -39.87
CA GLY A 199 12.11 8.46 -40.49
C GLY A 199 12.96 9.24 -41.51
N VAL A 200 12.31 9.85 -42.46
CA VAL A 200 12.95 10.74 -43.46
C VAL A 200 12.14 12.02 -43.53
N SER A 201 12.81 13.16 -43.36
CA SER A 201 12.22 14.47 -43.62
C SER A 201 12.78 15.00 -44.93
N THR A 202 11.94 15.61 -45.76
CA THR A 202 12.33 16.17 -47.05
C THR A 202 12.32 17.71 -46.99
N ASP A 203 13.17 18.34 -47.80
CA ASP A 203 13.14 19.77 -48.02
C ASP A 203 12.00 20.18 -48.99
N ALA A 204 11.87 21.47 -49.28
CA ALA A 204 10.86 21.99 -50.18
C ALA A 204 10.97 21.48 -51.65
N THR A 205 12.07 20.86 -52.01
CA THR A 205 12.36 20.27 -53.34
C THR A 205 12.05 18.76 -53.34
N GLY A 206 11.62 18.17 -52.24
CA GLY A 206 11.36 16.75 -52.11
C GLY A 206 12.60 15.88 -51.88
N LYS A 207 13.79 16.48 -51.66
CA LYS A 207 15.00 15.78 -51.32
C LYS A 207 15.06 15.52 -49.82
N ALA A 208 15.67 14.41 -49.41
CA ALA A 208 15.88 14.12 -47.99
C ALA A 208 16.78 15.23 -47.38
N SER A 209 16.27 15.87 -46.34
CA SER A 209 17.02 16.88 -45.58
C SER A 209 17.52 16.32 -44.24
N THR A 210 16.75 15.47 -43.61
CA THR A 210 17.17 14.77 -42.40
C THR A 210 16.66 13.34 -42.40
N VAL A 211 17.39 12.44 -41.75
CA VAL A 211 16.97 11.06 -41.47
C VAL A 211 17.12 10.76 -39.98
N ASP A 212 16.08 10.19 -39.43
CA ASP A 212 16.12 9.65 -38.08
C ASP A 212 16.67 8.23 -38.10
N VAL A 213 17.69 7.95 -37.31
CA VAL A 213 18.40 6.69 -37.29
C VAL A 213 18.41 6.07 -35.91
N LYS A 214 18.17 4.77 -35.88
CA LYS A 214 18.35 3.91 -34.71
C LYS A 214 19.53 2.98 -34.94
N VAL A 215 20.53 3.00 -34.07
CA VAL A 215 21.69 2.11 -34.18
C VAL A 215 21.34 0.71 -33.75
N LEU A 216 21.64 -0.29 -34.57
CA LEU A 216 21.26 -1.70 -34.36
C LEU A 216 22.40 -2.55 -33.81
N SER A 217 23.60 -2.38 -34.36
CA SER A 217 24.72 -3.28 -34.09
C SER A 217 26.06 -2.64 -34.35
N ARG A 218 27.10 -3.25 -33.80
CA ARG A 218 28.48 -3.06 -34.18
C ARG A 218 28.98 -4.24 -34.99
N VAL A 219 29.67 -3.99 -36.06
CA VAL A 219 30.31 -5.03 -36.85
C VAL A 219 31.83 -4.85 -36.75
N SER A 220 32.54 -5.83 -36.21
CA SER A 220 33.98 -5.81 -36.06
C SER A 220 34.70 -5.82 -37.39
N SER A 221 35.98 -5.46 -37.43
CA SER A 221 36.83 -5.58 -38.63
C SER A 221 36.91 -7.00 -39.18
N ALA A 222 36.65 -8.01 -38.37
CA ALA A 222 36.59 -9.41 -38.76
C ALA A 222 35.18 -9.83 -39.30
N GLY A 223 34.23 -8.91 -39.34
CA GLY A 223 32.86 -9.17 -39.82
C GLY A 223 31.89 -9.75 -38.76
N THR A 224 32.32 -9.84 -37.51
CA THR A 224 31.41 -10.31 -36.41
C THR A 224 30.47 -9.20 -36.03
N GLU A 225 29.16 -9.47 -36.15
CA GLU A 225 28.10 -8.54 -35.74
C GLU A 225 27.69 -8.77 -34.29
N THR A 226 27.74 -7.71 -33.48
CA THR A 226 27.22 -7.69 -32.09
C THR A 226 26.07 -6.70 -32.01
N LYS A 227 24.91 -7.19 -31.65
CA LYS A 227 23.70 -6.36 -31.47
C LYS A 227 23.85 -5.46 -30.24
N ILE A 228 23.35 -4.24 -30.35
CA ILE A 228 23.30 -3.30 -29.24
C ILE A 228 22.05 -3.54 -28.46
N ASP A 229 22.20 -3.91 -27.19
CA ASP A 229 21.11 -3.90 -26.22
C ASP A 229 21.21 -2.64 -25.37
N TYR A 230 20.31 -1.72 -25.61
CA TYR A 230 20.30 -0.42 -24.95
C TYR A 230 20.05 -0.52 -23.44
N ALA A 231 19.36 -1.57 -23.00
CA ALA A 231 19.11 -1.82 -21.59
C ALA A 231 20.39 -2.10 -20.78
N GLU A 232 21.45 -2.56 -21.43
CA GLU A 232 22.74 -2.82 -20.80
C GLU A 232 23.64 -1.57 -20.69
N GLY A 233 23.18 -0.44 -21.22
CA GLY A 233 23.86 0.83 -20.99
C GLY A 233 25.12 1.04 -21.83
N ASP A 234 25.12 0.67 -23.10
CA ASP A 234 26.23 0.90 -24.01
C ASP A 234 26.37 2.37 -24.40
N PRO A 235 27.45 3.08 -23.98
CA PRO A 235 27.64 4.51 -24.27
C PRO A 235 28.06 4.80 -25.71
N ASN A 236 28.57 3.82 -26.46
CA ASN A 236 29.15 4.03 -27.78
C ASN A 236 28.24 3.55 -28.91
N LYS A 237 27.04 4.04 -28.92
CA LYS A 237 25.99 3.71 -29.88
C LYS A 237 25.58 4.84 -30.81
N SER A 238 26.40 5.89 -30.86
CA SER A 238 26.14 7.05 -31.70
C SER A 238 27.12 7.14 -32.87
N PHE A 239 26.62 7.69 -33.98
CA PHE A 239 27.47 8.08 -35.09
C PHE A 239 28.24 9.37 -34.73
N GLU A 240 29.52 9.39 -34.98
CA GLU A 240 30.40 10.53 -34.67
C GLU A 240 30.58 11.46 -35.87
N ALA A 241 30.93 12.72 -35.63
CA ALA A 241 31.12 13.71 -36.70
C ALA A 241 32.32 13.41 -37.60
N SER A 242 33.27 12.62 -37.11
CA SER A 242 34.46 12.21 -37.88
C SER A 242 34.22 10.97 -38.74
N ASP A 243 33.06 10.35 -38.63
CA ASP A 243 32.80 9.08 -39.28
C ASP A 243 32.27 9.24 -40.71
N THR A 244 32.59 8.30 -41.57
CA THR A 244 32.08 8.27 -42.94
C THR A 244 30.80 7.44 -42.96
N VAL A 245 29.68 8.10 -43.14
CA VAL A 245 28.34 7.45 -43.20
C VAL A 245 28.01 7.02 -44.62
N PHE A 246 27.47 5.82 -44.78
CA PHE A 246 26.95 5.33 -46.05
C PHE A 246 25.53 4.77 -45.86
N PHE A 247 24.70 4.86 -46.89
CA PHE A 247 23.37 4.33 -46.90
C PHE A 247 23.29 3.12 -47.82
N VAL A 248 22.61 2.09 -47.34
CA VAL A 248 22.44 0.83 -48.08
C VAL A 248 20.95 0.59 -48.26
N ASN A 249 20.52 0.38 -49.49
CA ASN A 249 19.13 -0.03 -49.77
C ASN A 249 18.94 -1.54 -49.54
N ASN A 250 17.70 -2.01 -49.71
CA ASN A 250 17.32 -3.43 -49.54
C ASN A 250 18.06 -4.41 -50.45
N SER A 251 18.73 -3.92 -51.49
CA SER A 251 19.54 -4.71 -52.42
C SER A 251 21.01 -4.72 -52.05
N GLY A 252 21.41 -4.12 -50.96
CA GLY A 252 22.83 -3.99 -50.56
C GLY A 252 23.61 -2.98 -51.35
N ILE A 253 22.96 -2.18 -52.18
CA ILE A 253 23.61 -1.14 -53.01
C ILE A 253 23.73 0.13 -52.20
N ASN A 254 24.93 0.70 -52.20
CA ASN A 254 25.18 2.01 -51.62
C ASN A 254 24.45 3.08 -52.44
N THR A 255 23.51 3.79 -51.81
CA THR A 255 22.60 4.77 -52.47
C THR A 255 23.01 6.22 -52.27
N GLY A 256 24.15 6.48 -51.70
CA GLY A 256 24.67 7.85 -51.49
C GLY A 256 25.45 7.97 -50.20
N GLY A 257 26.41 8.86 -50.20
CA GLY A 257 27.31 9.03 -49.07
C GLY A 257 28.74 8.52 -49.42
N GLY A 258 29.71 9.32 -49.14
CA GLY A 258 31.08 9.00 -49.48
C GLY A 258 31.61 7.81 -48.73
N GLY A 259 32.21 6.95 -49.42
CA GLY A 259 33.31 6.20 -48.96
C GLY A 259 33.14 4.83 -48.53
N ALA A 260 33.03 3.86 -48.78
CA ALA A 260 33.58 2.53 -48.90
C ALA A 260 33.11 1.92 -50.23
N SER A 261 33.73 2.35 -51.28
CA SER A 261 33.55 1.67 -52.58
C SER A 261 33.84 0.18 -52.40
N GLY A 262 32.81 -0.63 -52.54
CA GLY A 262 32.95 -2.07 -52.66
C GLY A 262 32.46 -2.95 -51.53
N ARG A 263 31.86 -2.46 -50.49
CA ARG A 263 31.16 -3.30 -49.48
C ARG A 263 29.70 -3.43 -49.82
N SER A 264 29.36 -4.46 -50.55
CA SER A 264 28.01 -4.97 -50.53
C SER A 264 27.84 -5.77 -49.24
N GLU A 265 27.36 -5.11 -48.20
CA GLU A 265 26.89 -5.85 -47.03
C GLU A 265 25.68 -6.64 -47.43
N PRO A 266 25.59 -7.95 -47.07
CA PRO A 266 24.37 -8.67 -47.22
C PRO A 266 23.32 -7.92 -46.42
N VAL A 267 22.23 -7.55 -47.06
CA VAL A 267 21.09 -6.97 -46.39
C VAL A 267 20.64 -7.99 -45.35
N ALA A 268 20.98 -7.75 -44.09
CA ALA A 268 20.30 -8.45 -43.03
C ALA A 268 18.81 -8.21 -43.27
N THR A 269 18.01 -9.28 -43.35
CA THR A 269 16.59 -9.21 -43.35
C THR A 269 16.14 -8.04 -42.46
N GLN A 270 15.33 -7.14 -42.97
CA GLN A 270 14.91 -5.92 -42.28
C GLN A 270 14.23 -6.31 -40.96
N THR A 271 15.02 -6.45 -39.92
CA THR A 271 14.55 -6.69 -38.59
C THR A 271 14.41 -5.32 -37.92
N ASP A 272 13.20 -5.01 -37.50
CA ASP A 272 12.98 -3.79 -36.72
C ASP A 272 13.91 -3.85 -35.49
N TRP A 273 14.57 -2.73 -35.15
CA TRP A 273 15.44 -2.65 -33.98
C TRP A 273 14.73 -3.12 -32.71
N TYR A 274 13.40 -2.88 -32.61
CA TYR A 274 12.58 -3.29 -31.50
C TYR A 274 12.55 -4.81 -31.27
N ASP A 275 12.69 -5.59 -32.32
CA ASP A 275 12.66 -7.05 -32.24
C ASP A 275 13.83 -7.64 -31.45
N SER A 276 14.94 -6.94 -31.36
CA SER A 276 16.13 -7.35 -30.63
C SER A 276 16.24 -6.77 -29.21
N GLN A 277 15.36 -5.84 -28.85
CA GLN A 277 15.45 -5.18 -27.56
C GLN A 277 14.93 -6.05 -26.43
N THR A 278 15.67 -6.09 -25.33
CA THR A 278 15.33 -6.83 -24.11
C THR A 278 15.01 -5.89 -22.96
N LEU A 279 14.46 -6.44 -21.88
CA LEU A 279 14.23 -5.70 -20.64
C LEU A 279 15.54 -5.46 -19.84
N GLY A 280 16.67 -6.04 -20.27
CA GLY A 280 17.96 -5.91 -19.58
C GLY A 280 17.97 -6.54 -18.18
N LEU A 281 17.34 -7.71 -18.01
CA LEU A 281 17.28 -8.41 -16.73
C LEU A 281 18.57 -9.18 -16.45
N SER A 282 18.95 -9.28 -15.16
CA SER A 282 20.24 -9.83 -14.76
C SER A 282 20.41 -11.33 -15.06
N ASN A 283 19.36 -12.12 -15.01
CA ASN A 283 19.43 -13.58 -15.13
C ASN A 283 18.37 -14.18 -16.06
N SER A 284 17.68 -13.38 -16.84
CA SER A 284 16.70 -13.85 -17.82
C SER A 284 16.64 -12.91 -19.02
N THR A 285 16.31 -13.43 -20.18
CA THR A 285 16.14 -12.63 -21.40
C THR A 285 14.67 -12.56 -21.74
N VAL A 286 14.09 -11.37 -21.60
CA VAL A 286 12.70 -11.09 -22.00
C VAL A 286 12.72 -9.98 -23.04
N PHE A 287 12.18 -10.28 -24.24
CA PHE A 287 12.12 -9.30 -25.31
C PHE A 287 10.93 -8.36 -25.16
N TRP A 288 11.14 -7.07 -25.41
CA TRP A 288 10.08 -6.07 -25.39
C TRP A 288 8.88 -6.43 -26.28
N LYS A 289 9.13 -7.02 -27.46
CA LYS A 289 8.07 -7.47 -28.37
C LYS A 289 7.14 -8.52 -27.78
N SER A 290 7.57 -9.26 -26.76
CA SER A 290 6.70 -10.20 -26.02
C SER A 290 5.86 -9.51 -24.96
N VAL A 291 6.23 -8.30 -24.58
CA VAL A 291 5.55 -7.51 -23.56
C VAL A 291 4.48 -6.60 -24.16
N ALA A 292 4.84 -5.85 -25.20
CA ALA A 292 3.97 -4.92 -25.90
C ALA A 292 4.43 -4.68 -27.35
N PRO A 293 3.54 -4.20 -28.24
CA PRO A 293 3.94 -3.69 -29.55
C PRO A 293 4.87 -2.49 -29.42
N LYS A 294 5.65 -2.21 -30.47
CA LYS A 294 6.53 -1.04 -30.50
C LYS A 294 5.75 0.27 -30.18
N PRO A 295 6.23 1.10 -29.24
CA PRO A 295 5.57 2.36 -28.97
C PRO A 295 5.67 3.28 -30.18
N THR A 296 4.59 4.01 -30.45
CA THR A 296 4.49 4.94 -31.58
C THR A 296 4.01 6.29 -31.07
N THR A 297 3.81 7.25 -31.97
CA THR A 297 3.16 8.51 -31.59
C THR A 297 1.67 8.26 -31.27
N SER A 298 1.20 8.74 -30.15
CA SER A 298 -0.23 8.64 -29.77
C SER A 298 -1.11 9.44 -30.73
N ASN A 299 -2.35 9.04 -30.90
CA ASN A 299 -3.31 9.77 -31.74
C ASN A 299 -3.52 11.21 -31.26
N PHE A 300 -3.55 11.40 -29.94
CA PHE A 300 -3.69 12.70 -29.32
C PHE A 300 -2.56 13.67 -29.76
N VAL A 301 -1.34 13.20 -29.66
CA VAL A 301 -0.15 13.99 -30.02
C VAL A 301 -0.04 14.18 -31.55
N SER A 302 -0.35 13.13 -32.32
CA SER A 302 -0.34 13.18 -33.78
C SER A 302 -1.31 14.22 -34.33
N GLN A 303 -2.52 14.31 -33.78
CA GLN A 303 -3.52 15.31 -34.16
C GLN A 303 -3.06 16.76 -33.89
N ARG A 304 -2.11 16.92 -32.94
CA ARG A 304 -1.50 18.22 -32.58
C ARG A 304 -0.15 18.46 -33.25
N GLN A 305 0.15 17.71 -34.30
CA GLN A 305 1.41 17.81 -35.06
C GLN A 305 2.68 17.49 -34.23
N GLY A 306 2.51 16.84 -33.07
CA GLY A 306 3.61 16.35 -32.27
C GLY A 306 4.05 14.95 -32.68
N LYS A 307 5.19 14.47 -32.17
CA LYS A 307 5.77 13.17 -32.50
C LYS A 307 6.50 12.55 -31.30
N ASN A 308 6.62 11.21 -31.32
CA ASN A 308 7.53 10.43 -30.47
C ASN A 308 7.22 10.52 -28.96
N ASP A 309 5.95 10.67 -28.62
CA ASP A 309 5.53 10.78 -27.23
C ASP A 309 5.34 9.44 -26.51
N ALA A 310 5.00 8.37 -27.26
CA ALA A 310 4.63 7.10 -26.65
C ALA A 310 5.85 6.35 -26.05
N LEU A 311 5.60 5.72 -24.91
CA LEU A 311 6.60 4.96 -24.19
C LEU A 311 5.96 3.77 -23.42
N HIS A 312 6.79 2.81 -23.05
CA HIS A 312 6.42 1.69 -22.18
C HIS A 312 7.31 1.64 -20.96
N ILE A 313 6.72 1.31 -19.82
CA ILE A 313 7.41 1.10 -18.55
C ILE A 313 6.99 -0.26 -17.98
N VAL A 314 7.98 -1.06 -17.59
CA VAL A 314 7.76 -2.35 -16.93
C VAL A 314 8.56 -2.37 -15.64
N VAL A 315 7.91 -2.76 -14.56
CA VAL A 315 8.55 -2.90 -13.25
C VAL A 315 8.76 -4.39 -12.98
N VAL A 316 9.98 -4.76 -12.64
CA VAL A 316 10.42 -6.16 -12.53
C VAL A 316 11.10 -6.41 -11.20
N ASP A 317 10.81 -7.56 -10.59
CA ASP A 317 11.57 -8.13 -9.47
C ASP A 317 12.79 -8.88 -10.04
N ASP A 318 13.85 -8.14 -10.34
CA ASP A 318 15.02 -8.67 -11.07
C ASP A 318 15.77 -9.78 -10.30
N THR A 319 15.77 -9.71 -8.96
CA THR A 319 16.46 -10.69 -8.10
C THR A 319 15.55 -11.68 -7.40
N GLY A 320 14.25 -11.51 -7.47
CA GLY A 320 13.28 -12.37 -6.78
C GLY A 320 13.07 -12.02 -5.30
N ASN A 321 13.59 -10.90 -4.82
CA ASN A 321 13.49 -10.52 -3.40
C ASN A 321 12.05 -10.12 -2.97
N ILE A 322 11.21 -9.71 -3.91
CA ILE A 322 9.84 -9.26 -3.64
C ILE A 322 8.87 -10.43 -3.73
N THR A 323 8.91 -11.17 -4.83
CA THR A 323 7.95 -12.22 -5.15
C THR A 323 8.46 -13.64 -4.83
N GLY A 324 9.78 -13.80 -4.70
CA GLY A 324 10.45 -15.10 -4.63
C GLY A 324 10.76 -15.70 -6.01
N ILE A 325 10.37 -15.03 -7.09
CA ILE A 325 10.61 -15.48 -8.47
C ILE A 325 11.42 -14.38 -9.19
N GLN A 326 12.63 -14.74 -9.58
CA GLN A 326 13.54 -13.86 -10.28
C GLN A 326 13.02 -13.49 -11.67
N GLY A 327 13.11 -12.21 -12.04
CA GLY A 327 12.64 -11.69 -13.32
C GLY A 327 11.12 -11.60 -13.46
N ASN A 328 10.38 -11.75 -12.35
CA ASN A 328 8.93 -11.62 -12.38
C ASN A 328 8.48 -10.17 -12.63
N ILE A 329 7.61 -9.99 -13.60
CA ILE A 329 7.03 -8.68 -13.92
C ILE A 329 5.99 -8.33 -12.85
N LEU A 330 6.24 -7.25 -12.11
CA LEU A 330 5.35 -6.73 -11.08
C LEU A 330 4.23 -5.88 -11.69
N GLU A 331 4.60 -4.98 -12.60
CA GLU A 331 3.66 -4.07 -13.27
C GLU A 331 4.06 -3.84 -14.73
N LYS A 332 3.05 -3.59 -15.56
CA LYS A 332 3.20 -3.30 -16.97
C LYS A 332 2.35 -2.06 -17.32
N HIS A 333 3.02 -1.00 -17.72
CA HIS A 333 2.42 0.25 -18.14
C HIS A 333 2.81 0.54 -19.58
N VAL A 334 1.88 0.39 -20.49
CA VAL A 334 2.13 0.49 -21.93
C VAL A 334 1.35 1.65 -22.54
N ASN A 335 1.89 2.21 -23.64
CA ASN A 335 1.29 3.33 -24.36
C ASN A 335 1.05 4.57 -23.48
N LEU A 336 1.97 4.84 -22.56
CA LEU A 336 2.00 6.11 -21.84
C LEU A 336 2.58 7.21 -22.73
N SER A 337 2.33 8.47 -22.38
CA SER A 337 2.78 9.63 -23.16
C SER A 337 3.76 10.49 -22.37
N LYS A 338 4.70 11.12 -23.08
CA LYS A 338 5.60 12.17 -22.58
C LYS A 338 4.88 13.54 -22.50
N ALA A 339 3.77 13.69 -23.21
CA ALA A 339 2.99 14.93 -23.23
C ALA A 339 2.15 15.07 -21.95
N LYS A 340 2.21 16.24 -21.31
CA LYS A 340 1.53 16.51 -20.04
C LYS A 340 0.00 16.56 -20.18
N ASP A 341 -0.48 17.03 -21.34
CA ASP A 341 -1.89 17.16 -21.67
C ASP A 341 -2.51 15.92 -22.32
N ALA A 342 -1.72 14.85 -22.55
CA ALA A 342 -2.18 13.67 -23.28
C ALA A 342 -3.29 12.91 -22.55
N ILE A 343 -4.29 12.52 -23.32
CA ILE A 343 -5.42 11.68 -22.89
C ILE A 343 -5.51 10.41 -23.75
N ALA A 344 -6.05 9.35 -23.17
CA ALA A 344 -6.21 8.06 -23.85
C ALA A 344 -7.27 8.13 -24.96
N ASP A 345 -7.04 7.37 -26.03
CA ASP A 345 -8.00 7.25 -27.13
C ASP A 345 -9.29 6.54 -26.63
N GLY A 346 -10.43 7.11 -27.01
CA GLY A 346 -11.75 6.51 -26.74
C GLY A 346 -12.23 6.56 -25.28
N GLU A 347 -11.43 7.08 -24.37
CA GLU A 347 -11.81 7.27 -22.97
C GLU A 347 -11.88 8.76 -22.62
N THR A 348 -13.01 9.20 -22.10
CA THR A 348 -13.21 10.60 -21.73
C THR A 348 -12.35 10.96 -20.51
N GLY A 349 -11.30 11.76 -20.74
CA GLY A 349 -10.55 12.43 -19.67
C GLY A 349 -9.49 11.61 -18.95
N LYS A 350 -9.23 10.35 -19.31
CA LYS A 350 -8.14 9.60 -18.71
C LYS A 350 -6.78 10.11 -19.18
N LYS A 351 -6.05 10.75 -18.28
CA LYS A 351 -4.69 11.22 -18.56
C LYS A 351 -3.73 10.04 -18.69
N ILE A 352 -2.88 10.09 -19.71
CA ILE A 352 -1.83 9.09 -19.97
C ILE A 352 -0.43 9.67 -19.88
N TYR A 353 -0.26 10.90 -19.40
CA TYR A 353 1.06 11.42 -19.06
C TYR A 353 1.72 10.52 -18.04
N TYR A 354 2.88 9.96 -18.39
CA TYR A 354 3.50 8.85 -17.65
C TYR A 354 3.69 9.12 -16.16
N LYS A 355 4.04 10.34 -15.78
CA LYS A 355 4.30 10.74 -14.41
C LYS A 355 3.03 10.76 -13.55
N ASP A 356 2.00 11.47 -14.01
CA ASP A 356 0.71 11.55 -13.32
C ASP A 356 0.01 10.18 -13.30
N TYR A 357 0.16 9.41 -14.38
CA TYR A 357 -0.41 8.07 -14.49
C TYR A 357 0.25 7.12 -13.46
N LEU A 358 1.58 7.07 -13.40
CA LEU A 358 2.30 6.24 -12.45
C LEU A 358 2.01 6.64 -11.00
N ALA A 359 1.95 7.93 -10.70
CA ALA A 359 1.65 8.41 -9.35
C ALA A 359 0.32 7.87 -8.82
N LYS A 360 -0.70 7.77 -9.69
CA LYS A 360 -2.06 7.33 -9.33
C LYS A 360 -2.30 5.84 -9.51
N THR A 361 -1.67 5.21 -10.48
CA THR A 361 -2.00 3.83 -10.90
C THR A 361 -0.95 2.81 -10.43
N SER A 362 0.33 3.15 -10.43
CA SER A 362 1.37 2.24 -9.98
C SER A 362 1.28 2.02 -8.47
N THR A 363 1.45 0.78 -8.04
CA THR A 363 1.59 0.37 -6.63
C THR A 363 3.05 0.25 -6.22
N GLN A 364 3.98 0.30 -7.20
CA GLN A 364 5.40 0.02 -6.97
C GLN A 364 6.29 1.24 -7.07
N ILE A 365 6.00 2.21 -7.96
CA ILE A 365 6.94 3.29 -8.28
C ILE A 365 6.29 4.67 -8.38
N TYR A 366 7.11 5.69 -8.15
CA TYR A 366 6.90 7.08 -8.55
C TYR A 366 7.94 7.48 -9.60
N ALA A 367 7.57 8.37 -10.52
CA ALA A 367 8.49 9.03 -11.41
C ALA A 367 8.89 10.40 -10.86
N GLY A 368 10.16 10.74 -10.93
CA GLY A 368 10.71 12.01 -10.46
C GLY A 368 11.14 12.92 -11.60
N TYR A 369 12.42 12.87 -11.93
CA TYR A 369 13.05 13.67 -12.95
C TYR A 369 12.50 13.37 -14.35
N ASN A 370 12.17 14.41 -15.10
CA ASN A 370 11.95 14.25 -16.53
C ASN A 370 13.31 14.24 -17.24
N PRO A 371 13.61 13.23 -18.05
CA PRO A 371 14.85 13.19 -18.79
C PRO A 371 15.03 14.49 -19.60
N SER A 372 16.13 15.14 -19.37
CA SER A 372 16.54 16.35 -20.06
C SER A 372 18.01 16.22 -20.49
N THR A 373 18.42 17.01 -21.45
CA THR A 373 19.73 16.91 -22.08
C THR A 373 20.93 17.09 -21.15
N ALA A 374 20.76 17.71 -20.01
CA ALA A 374 21.88 18.24 -19.25
C ALA A 374 22.38 17.35 -18.11
N GLY A 375 22.22 16.05 -18.14
CA GLY A 375 22.70 15.22 -17.03
C GLY A 375 22.50 13.73 -17.18
N ASP A 376 21.76 13.30 -18.18
CA ASP A 376 21.56 11.89 -18.47
C ASP A 376 22.76 11.32 -19.21
N ALA A 377 23.42 10.33 -18.63
CA ALA A 377 24.60 9.71 -19.25
C ALA A 377 24.29 9.10 -20.62
N TYR A 378 23.02 8.75 -20.91
CA TYR A 378 22.59 8.28 -22.23
C TYR A 378 22.43 9.39 -23.26
N PHE A 379 22.20 10.63 -22.82
CA PHE A 379 22.03 11.79 -23.71
C PHE A 379 23.27 12.66 -23.79
N ASN A 380 24.24 12.53 -22.87
CA ASN A 380 25.49 13.31 -22.85
C ASN A 380 26.51 12.88 -23.91
N THR A 381 26.32 11.73 -24.48
CA THR A 381 27.03 11.43 -25.71
C THR A 381 26.31 12.16 -26.83
N GLU A 382 26.71 13.35 -27.01
CA GLU A 382 26.21 14.34 -27.94
C GLU A 382 25.60 13.75 -29.19
N PRO A 383 24.29 13.89 -29.35
CA PRO A 383 23.62 13.43 -30.55
C PRO A 383 24.09 14.23 -31.73
N ILE A 384 24.43 13.54 -32.71
CA ILE A 384 24.93 14.09 -33.94
C ILE A 384 23.80 14.55 -34.78
N VAL A 385 23.97 15.73 -35.25
CA VAL A 385 23.17 16.19 -36.28
C VAL A 385 23.90 16.96 -37.27
N ASN A 386 23.52 16.78 -38.35
CA ASN A 386 23.65 17.59 -39.52
C ASN A 386 24.60 17.13 -40.58
N GLY A 387 23.95 17.07 -41.71
CA GLY A 387 24.50 17.46 -42.99
C GLY A 387 25.67 16.65 -43.46
N TYR A 388 25.44 15.43 -43.87
CA TYR A 388 26.32 14.81 -44.81
C TYR A 388 26.13 15.49 -46.17
N THR A 389 27.05 16.41 -46.54
CA THR A 389 27.22 16.84 -47.91
C THR A 389 28.13 15.83 -48.59
N GLY A 390 27.57 14.99 -49.42
CA GLY A 390 28.15 13.79 -50.01
C GLY A 390 29.40 13.92 -50.83
N THR A 391 30.49 14.45 -50.26
CA THR A 391 31.83 14.27 -50.82
C THR A 391 32.69 13.65 -49.74
N SER A 392 33.37 12.61 -50.10
CA SER A 392 34.11 11.69 -49.23
C SER A 392 35.24 12.30 -48.39
N ALA A 393 35.43 13.61 -48.37
CA ALA A 393 36.57 14.24 -47.73
C ALA A 393 36.22 15.05 -46.47
N SER A 394 34.98 15.40 -46.23
CA SER A 394 34.55 16.14 -45.01
C SER A 394 33.10 15.96 -44.80
N PRO A 395 32.70 15.02 -43.97
CA PRO A 395 31.33 14.91 -43.51
C PRO A 395 31.00 16.12 -42.65
N ASN A 396 30.08 16.96 -43.10
CA ASN A 396 29.54 18.03 -42.30
C ASN A 396 28.39 17.49 -41.47
N TYR A 397 28.72 16.93 -40.33
CA TYR A 397 27.70 16.67 -39.31
C TYR A 397 27.64 17.89 -38.41
N THR A 398 26.48 18.44 -38.24
CA THR A 398 26.22 19.36 -37.16
C THR A 398 25.43 18.56 -36.12
N LYS A 399 25.84 18.60 -34.88
CA LYS A 399 25.06 18.05 -33.79
C LYS A 399 23.77 18.80 -33.67
N ILE A 400 22.63 18.15 -33.77
CA ILE A 400 21.37 18.70 -33.26
C ILE A 400 21.28 18.22 -31.84
N ALA A 401 21.19 19.11 -30.88
CA ALA A 401 20.72 18.75 -29.59
C ALA A 401 19.44 17.91 -29.76
N VAL A 402 19.47 16.65 -29.38
CA VAL A 402 18.24 15.88 -29.20
C VAL A 402 17.46 16.71 -28.22
N GLY A 403 16.37 17.26 -28.65
CA GLY A 403 15.63 18.36 -28.06
C GLY A 403 15.75 18.47 -26.56
N ASP A 404 15.64 19.64 -26.01
CA ASP A 404 15.82 19.96 -24.59
C ASP A 404 14.85 19.19 -23.70
N GLY A 405 14.94 17.87 -23.69
CA GLY A 405 14.07 17.01 -22.93
C GLY A 405 12.60 17.05 -23.27
N LEU A 406 12.00 18.14 -23.62
CA LEU A 406 10.61 18.43 -24.00
C LEU A 406 9.51 17.61 -23.29
N TRP A 407 9.91 16.66 -22.43
CA TRP A 407 9.04 15.81 -21.64
C TRP A 407 8.26 16.68 -20.64
N GLY A 408 6.97 16.44 -20.55
CA GLY A 408 6.09 17.22 -19.66
C GLY A 408 5.62 18.56 -20.25
N GLN A 409 5.93 18.86 -21.52
CA GLN A 409 5.29 19.94 -22.26
C GLN A 409 4.00 19.45 -22.93
N ASP A 410 3.12 20.40 -23.30
CA ASP A 410 1.86 20.10 -24.01
C ASP A 410 2.18 19.67 -25.45
N ALA A 411 1.30 18.85 -26.04
CA ALA A 411 1.56 18.12 -27.28
C ALA A 411 1.74 18.96 -28.54
N GLN A 412 1.29 20.23 -28.55
CA GLN A 412 1.19 21.04 -29.75
C GLN A 412 2.54 21.28 -30.45
N GLY A 413 2.76 20.61 -31.58
CA GLY A 413 3.96 20.78 -32.42
C GLY A 413 5.27 20.24 -31.84
N ILE A 414 5.22 19.49 -30.74
CA ILE A 414 6.41 19.00 -30.02
C ILE A 414 6.89 17.67 -30.59
N ASN A 415 8.17 17.62 -30.91
CA ASN A 415 8.87 16.37 -31.17
C ASN A 415 9.65 15.98 -29.92
N TYR A 416 9.12 15.00 -29.16
CA TYR A 416 9.70 14.59 -27.89
C TYR A 416 11.03 13.86 -28.06
N SER A 417 12.00 14.17 -27.20
CA SER A 417 13.29 13.51 -27.19
C SER A 417 13.19 12.03 -26.80
N SER A 418 14.15 11.24 -27.27
CA SER A 418 14.22 9.79 -27.09
C SER A 418 15.18 9.41 -25.99
N LEU A 419 14.79 8.40 -25.18
CA LEU A 419 15.71 7.64 -24.32
C LEU A 419 16.19 6.34 -24.96
N GLY A 420 15.40 5.79 -25.88
CA GLY A 420 15.63 4.46 -26.41
C GLY A 420 15.17 3.36 -25.45
N ASN A 421 15.99 2.35 -25.23
CA ASN A 421 15.76 1.27 -24.28
C ASN A 421 16.71 1.43 -23.08
N VAL A 422 16.15 1.62 -21.91
CA VAL A 422 16.93 1.90 -20.68
C VAL A 422 16.36 1.09 -19.51
N SER A 423 17.24 0.57 -18.68
CA SER A 423 16.84 -0.07 -17.42
C SER A 423 17.47 0.64 -16.22
N TYR A 424 16.66 0.81 -15.17
CA TYR A 424 17.05 1.48 -13.94
C TYR A 424 16.94 0.50 -12.78
N THR A 425 18.06 0.19 -12.11
CA THR A 425 18.06 -0.68 -10.94
C THR A 425 17.98 0.16 -9.67
N PHE A 426 17.06 -0.18 -8.78
CA PHE A 426 16.87 0.52 -7.53
C PHE A 426 17.86 0.05 -6.48
N THR A 427 18.40 0.99 -5.74
CA THR A 427 19.25 0.77 -4.58
C THR A 427 19.02 1.85 -3.53
N GLY A 428 19.69 1.77 -2.39
CA GLY A 428 19.66 2.81 -1.36
C GLY A 428 18.41 2.84 -0.49
N GLY A 429 17.48 1.92 -0.67
CA GLY A 429 16.35 1.76 0.24
C GLY A 429 16.81 1.33 1.62
N LYS A 430 16.28 1.98 2.67
CA LYS A 430 16.63 1.72 4.07
C LYS A 430 15.38 1.53 4.90
N ASP A 431 15.51 0.63 5.88
CA ASP A 431 14.48 0.35 6.87
C ASP A 431 14.68 1.24 8.13
N TYR A 432 14.17 0.80 9.26
CA TYR A 432 14.19 1.57 10.52
C TYR A 432 15.61 1.67 11.10
N SER A 433 15.78 2.49 12.06
CA SER A 433 16.93 2.95 12.87
C SER A 433 18.36 2.44 12.58
N ALA A 434 18.56 1.21 12.16
CA ALA A 434 19.89 0.67 11.85
C ALA A 434 20.10 0.35 10.35
N GLY A 435 19.19 0.80 9.47
CA GLY A 435 19.30 0.57 8.03
C GLY A 435 18.62 -0.70 7.54
N THR A 436 19.20 -1.37 6.56
CA THR A 436 18.59 -2.52 5.89
C THR A 436 18.30 -3.68 6.85
N GLY A 437 17.07 -4.18 6.85
CA GLY A 437 16.63 -5.32 7.66
C GLY A 437 16.36 -5.01 9.13
N ASN A 438 16.35 -3.76 9.55
CA ASN A 438 15.94 -3.36 10.90
C ASN A 438 14.49 -2.87 10.90
N TYR A 439 13.70 -3.37 11.86
CA TYR A 439 12.28 -3.06 12.00
C TYR A 439 11.90 -2.63 13.42
N THR A 440 12.80 -1.96 14.13
CA THR A 440 12.56 -1.46 15.48
C THR A 440 11.84 -0.11 15.42
N ALA A 441 10.60 -0.05 15.93
CA ALA A 441 9.89 1.21 16.11
C ALA A 441 10.23 1.83 17.46
N THR A 442 10.43 3.12 17.51
CA THR A 442 10.58 3.88 18.76
C THR A 442 9.22 4.18 19.39
N LEU A 443 9.18 4.39 20.71
CA LEU A 443 7.95 4.81 21.41
C LEU A 443 7.41 6.12 20.83
N GLY A 444 8.27 7.09 20.53
CA GLY A 444 7.88 8.37 19.93
C GLY A 444 7.25 8.23 18.55
N GLY A 445 7.82 7.37 17.67
CA GLY A 445 7.25 7.06 16.37
C GLY A 445 5.87 6.41 16.49
N LEU A 446 5.72 5.44 17.39
CA LEU A 446 4.44 4.80 17.66
C LEU A 446 3.40 5.78 18.21
N LEU A 447 3.80 6.70 19.11
CA LEU A 447 2.94 7.76 19.60
C LEU A 447 2.36 8.58 18.46
N THR A 448 3.22 9.04 17.55
CA THR A 448 2.78 9.82 16.37
C THR A 448 1.83 9.01 15.49
N SER A 449 2.14 7.74 15.25
CA SER A 449 1.30 6.88 14.39
C SER A 449 -0.06 6.57 15.02
N TYR A 450 -0.14 6.30 16.32
CA TYR A 450 -1.42 6.08 17.00
C TYR A 450 -2.26 7.36 17.12
N ASN A 451 -1.63 8.54 17.17
CA ASN A 451 -2.37 9.81 17.18
C ASN A 451 -3.14 10.07 15.88
N LEU A 452 -2.79 9.41 14.78
CA LEU A 452 -3.61 9.46 13.55
C LEU A 452 -5.00 8.81 13.72
N PHE A 453 -5.18 8.00 14.75
CA PHE A 453 -6.48 7.46 15.13
C PHE A 453 -7.25 8.36 16.11
N GLU A 454 -6.73 9.55 16.49
CA GLU A 454 -7.32 10.38 17.52
C GLU A 454 -8.65 11.00 17.11
N ASN A 455 -8.76 11.45 15.86
CA ASN A 455 -9.97 12.08 15.36
C ASN A 455 -11.00 11.00 14.95
N LYS A 456 -12.09 10.92 15.70
CA LYS A 456 -13.15 9.93 15.43
C LYS A 456 -13.95 10.26 14.15
N ASP A 457 -14.02 11.54 13.77
CA ASP A 457 -14.78 11.98 12.60
C ASP A 457 -14.08 11.62 11.28
N ASP A 458 -12.73 11.52 11.30
CA ASP A 458 -11.93 11.15 10.12
C ASP A 458 -11.69 9.64 10.04
N VAL A 459 -11.52 8.98 11.19
CA VAL A 459 -11.11 7.58 11.24
C VAL A 459 -11.99 6.79 12.20
N GLU A 460 -12.92 6.04 11.65
CA GLU A 460 -13.77 5.12 12.39
C GLU A 460 -13.00 3.87 12.80
N ILE A 461 -12.95 3.56 14.10
CA ILE A 461 -12.36 2.34 14.67
C ILE A 461 -13.12 1.92 15.92
N ASP A 462 -13.31 0.61 16.12
CA ASP A 462 -13.97 0.02 17.29
C ASP A 462 -12.95 -0.56 18.27
N PHE A 463 -11.79 -0.98 17.77
CA PHE A 463 -10.74 -1.63 18.57
C PHE A 463 -9.37 -1.04 18.27
N LEU A 464 -8.63 -0.68 19.33
CA LEU A 464 -7.22 -0.29 19.27
C LEU A 464 -6.36 -1.43 19.79
N MET A 465 -5.61 -2.08 18.92
CA MET A 465 -4.73 -3.19 19.29
C MET A 465 -3.33 -2.68 19.62
N MET A 466 -2.81 -3.10 20.78
CA MET A 466 -1.46 -2.73 21.17
C MET A 466 -0.38 -3.38 20.27
N GLY A 467 -0.66 -4.58 19.73
CA GLY A 467 0.40 -5.39 19.13
C GLY A 467 1.41 -5.84 20.19
N PRO A 468 2.67 -6.08 19.82
CA PRO A 468 3.72 -6.46 20.79
C PRO A 468 4.13 -5.29 21.69
N GLY A 469 4.76 -5.64 22.79
CA GLY A 469 5.51 -4.70 23.64
C GLY A 469 6.76 -4.14 22.96
N LEU A 470 7.40 -3.19 23.60
CA LEU A 470 8.70 -2.63 23.21
C LEU A 470 9.85 -3.34 23.89
N GLY A 471 11.08 -2.85 23.72
CA GLY A 471 12.29 -3.46 24.23
C GLY A 471 12.33 -3.61 25.76
N THR A 472 11.71 -2.68 26.49
CA THR A 472 11.64 -2.70 27.97
C THR A 472 10.19 -2.76 28.47
N GLU A 473 10.02 -3.27 29.70
CA GLU A 473 8.70 -3.30 30.37
C GLU A 473 8.12 -1.88 30.53
N SER A 474 8.97 -0.92 30.90
CA SER A 474 8.58 0.48 31.11
C SER A 474 8.07 1.15 29.81
N GLU A 475 8.75 0.96 28.69
CA GLU A 475 8.30 1.45 27.39
C GLU A 475 7.00 0.77 26.94
N THR A 476 6.85 -0.53 27.25
CA THR A 476 5.62 -1.27 26.97
C THR A 476 4.45 -0.73 27.80
N GLN A 477 4.66 -0.39 29.08
CA GLN A 477 3.66 0.23 29.93
C GLN A 477 3.30 1.65 29.44
N ALA A 478 4.29 2.43 28.97
CA ALA A 478 4.05 3.74 28.38
C ALA A 478 3.19 3.63 27.11
N LYS A 479 3.49 2.67 26.22
CA LYS A 479 2.66 2.38 25.05
C LYS A 479 1.24 1.96 25.42
N ALA A 480 1.08 1.09 26.43
CA ALA A 480 -0.23 0.68 26.92
C ALA A 480 -1.05 1.86 27.46
N ASN A 481 -0.44 2.73 28.29
CA ASN A 481 -1.11 3.91 28.81
C ASN A 481 -1.49 4.92 27.70
N LEU A 482 -0.68 5.04 26.65
CA LEU A 482 -1.02 5.84 25.48
C LEU A 482 -2.35 5.36 24.84
N LEU A 483 -2.46 4.05 24.60
CA LEU A 483 -3.68 3.46 23.99
C LEU A 483 -4.90 3.62 24.90
N ILE A 484 -4.72 3.46 26.22
CA ILE A 484 -5.79 3.70 27.20
C ILE A 484 -6.23 5.18 27.16
N ALA A 485 -5.29 6.11 27.12
CA ALA A 485 -5.60 7.54 27.04
C ALA A 485 -6.33 7.89 25.74
N LEU A 486 -5.90 7.32 24.62
CA LEU A 486 -6.52 7.52 23.32
C LEU A 486 -7.97 6.98 23.29
N ALA A 487 -8.19 5.76 23.78
CA ALA A 487 -9.53 5.18 23.87
C ALA A 487 -10.44 5.98 24.81
N ASN A 488 -9.91 6.49 25.94
CA ASN A 488 -10.63 7.37 26.84
C ASN A 488 -10.99 8.72 26.22
N LYS A 489 -10.15 9.25 25.34
CA LYS A 489 -10.39 10.51 24.62
C LYS A 489 -11.47 10.34 23.56
N ARG A 490 -11.38 9.28 22.77
CA ARG A 490 -12.33 8.96 21.71
C ARG A 490 -13.70 8.57 22.25
N LYS A 491 -13.77 7.67 23.24
CA LYS A 491 -14.96 7.10 23.86
C LYS A 491 -15.85 6.23 22.95
N ASP A 492 -15.40 5.95 21.72
CA ASP A 492 -16.09 5.13 20.72
C ASP A 492 -15.40 3.77 20.48
N CYS A 493 -14.24 3.53 21.05
CA CYS A 493 -13.46 2.32 20.83
C CYS A 493 -12.91 1.70 22.11
N MET A 494 -12.42 0.46 22.02
CA MET A 494 -11.80 -0.28 23.12
C MET A 494 -10.35 -0.66 22.79
N ALA A 495 -9.40 -0.34 23.70
CA ALA A 495 -8.01 -0.77 23.58
C ALA A 495 -7.81 -2.19 24.10
N THR A 496 -7.10 -3.04 23.35
CA THR A 496 -6.72 -4.40 23.79
C THR A 496 -5.22 -4.47 24.07
N ILE A 497 -4.85 -4.97 25.24
CA ILE A 497 -3.49 -4.87 25.79
C ILE A 497 -3.04 -6.21 26.35
N SER A 498 -1.87 -6.70 25.86
CA SER A 498 -1.17 -7.87 26.39
C SER A 498 0.01 -7.45 27.27
N PRO A 499 0.50 -8.30 28.19
CA PRO A 499 1.67 -8.00 28.99
C PRO A 499 2.94 -7.93 28.15
N HIS A 500 4.02 -7.37 28.72
CA HIS A 500 5.32 -7.40 28.08
C HIS A 500 5.79 -8.84 27.84
N ARG A 501 6.39 -9.11 26.66
CA ARG A 501 6.83 -10.45 26.24
C ARG A 501 7.70 -11.15 27.29
N GLY A 502 8.66 -10.43 27.88
CA GLY A 502 9.57 -10.95 28.89
C GLY A 502 8.90 -11.38 30.20
N ASN A 503 7.65 -11.00 30.43
CA ASN A 503 6.92 -11.38 31.63
C ASN A 503 6.41 -12.83 31.58
N VAL A 504 6.20 -13.38 30.38
CA VAL A 504 5.58 -14.69 30.19
C VAL A 504 6.37 -15.64 29.28
N VAL A 505 7.06 -15.14 28.25
CA VAL A 505 7.82 -15.97 27.29
C VAL A 505 9.20 -16.27 27.87
N ASN A 506 9.60 -17.55 27.83
CA ASN A 506 10.86 -18.07 28.41
C ASN A 506 10.98 -17.94 29.94
N VAL A 507 9.87 -17.78 30.65
CA VAL A 507 9.81 -17.86 32.12
C VAL A 507 9.26 -19.22 32.50
N SER A 508 10.03 -20.00 33.19
CA SER A 508 9.71 -21.43 33.48
C SER A 508 8.71 -21.64 34.62
N ASN A 509 8.54 -20.65 35.51
CA ASN A 509 7.70 -20.78 36.70
C ASN A 509 6.40 -19.98 36.54
N THR A 510 5.26 -20.66 36.64
CA THR A 510 3.95 -20.05 36.49
C THR A 510 3.62 -19.03 37.59
N THR A 511 4.14 -19.19 38.79
CA THR A 511 4.00 -18.23 39.91
C THR A 511 4.75 -16.94 39.58
N THR A 512 5.97 -17.05 39.03
CA THR A 512 6.75 -15.89 38.58
C THR A 512 6.06 -15.21 37.43
N GLN A 513 5.53 -15.94 36.45
CA GLN A 513 4.74 -15.38 35.35
C GLN A 513 3.53 -14.61 35.89
N THR A 514 2.78 -15.18 36.83
CA THR A 514 1.64 -14.52 37.47
C THR A 514 2.06 -13.19 38.12
N THR A 515 3.13 -13.22 38.93
CA THR A 515 3.64 -12.01 39.60
C THR A 515 4.08 -10.95 38.61
N ASN A 516 4.77 -11.33 37.53
CA ASN A 516 5.21 -10.41 36.48
C ASN A 516 4.03 -9.76 35.76
N VAL A 517 3.01 -10.56 35.42
CA VAL A 517 1.80 -10.06 34.73
C VAL A 517 1.03 -9.09 35.65
N LEU A 518 0.86 -9.42 36.93
CA LEU A 518 0.23 -8.53 37.90
C LEU A 518 1.01 -7.22 38.06
N LYS A 519 2.34 -7.30 38.15
CA LYS A 519 3.22 -6.13 38.25
C LYS A 519 3.13 -5.25 37.02
N PHE A 520 3.04 -5.85 35.82
CA PHE A 520 2.92 -5.10 34.56
C PHE A 520 1.62 -4.26 34.51
N PHE A 521 0.48 -4.88 34.84
CA PHE A 521 -0.82 -4.19 34.74
C PHE A 521 -1.16 -3.28 35.92
N SER A 522 -0.51 -3.46 37.08
CA SER A 522 -0.80 -2.69 38.30
C SER A 522 -0.70 -1.18 38.11
N PRO A 523 0.34 -0.61 37.45
CA PRO A 523 0.50 0.83 37.29
C PRO A 523 -0.31 1.41 36.12
N LEU A 524 -0.99 0.58 35.32
CA LEU A 524 -1.75 1.09 34.19
C LEU A 524 -3.02 1.79 34.61
N SER A 525 -3.39 2.82 33.85
CA SER A 525 -4.57 3.62 34.09
C SER A 525 -5.85 2.80 34.14
N SER A 526 -6.74 3.14 35.06
CA SER A 526 -8.06 2.51 35.18
C SER A 526 -9.01 3.06 34.11
N SER A 527 -9.57 2.16 33.28
CA SER A 527 -10.52 2.56 32.25
C SER A 527 -11.46 1.40 31.89
N SER A 528 -12.71 1.74 31.59
CA SER A 528 -13.65 0.78 31.00
C SER A 528 -13.48 0.63 29.49
N TYR A 529 -12.69 1.49 28.85
CA TYR A 529 -12.39 1.46 27.43
C TYR A 529 -11.13 0.65 27.09
N CYS A 530 -10.68 -0.23 27.99
CA CYS A 530 -9.58 -1.13 27.71
C CYS A 530 -9.86 -2.55 28.24
N VAL A 531 -9.17 -3.52 27.66
CA VAL A 531 -9.24 -4.96 28.01
C VAL A 531 -7.83 -5.49 28.14
N PHE A 532 -7.54 -6.16 29.25
CA PHE A 532 -6.24 -6.77 29.55
C PHE A 532 -6.33 -8.29 29.40
N ASP A 533 -5.38 -8.87 28.64
CA ASP A 533 -5.21 -10.32 28.54
C ASP A 533 -3.98 -10.80 29.29
N SER A 534 -3.84 -12.12 29.50
CA SER A 534 -2.76 -12.69 30.31
C SER A 534 -1.52 -13.11 29.52
N GLY A 535 -1.46 -12.95 28.17
CA GLY A 535 -0.23 -13.43 27.57
C GLY A 535 -0.13 -13.63 26.06
N TYR A 536 0.63 -14.68 25.72
CA TYR A 536 1.08 -14.98 24.36
C TYR A 536 0.64 -16.38 23.95
N LYS A 537 0.09 -16.50 22.74
CA LYS A 537 -0.18 -17.79 22.07
C LYS A 537 1.02 -18.22 21.23
N TYR A 538 1.18 -19.53 21.05
CA TYR A 538 2.16 -20.14 20.16
C TYR A 538 1.45 -20.60 18.89
N MET A 539 1.87 -20.10 17.73
CA MET A 539 1.27 -20.41 16.45
C MET A 539 2.33 -20.64 15.37
N PHE A 540 1.92 -21.23 14.25
CA PHE A 540 2.79 -21.49 13.12
C PHE A 540 2.85 -20.26 12.19
N ASP A 541 4.08 -19.80 11.92
CA ASP A 541 4.38 -18.79 10.90
C ASP A 541 4.69 -19.49 9.58
N ARG A 542 3.69 -19.54 8.70
CA ARG A 542 3.81 -20.19 7.38
C ARG A 542 4.79 -19.51 6.43
N PHE A 543 5.14 -18.25 6.66
CA PHE A 543 6.03 -17.50 5.79
C PHE A 543 7.50 -17.77 6.06
N ASN A 544 7.83 -18.00 7.34
CA ASN A 544 9.17 -18.30 7.79
C ASN A 544 9.36 -19.78 8.18
N ASN A 545 8.30 -20.59 8.06
CA ASN A 545 8.29 -22.02 8.42
C ASN A 545 8.76 -22.29 9.87
N GLU A 546 8.29 -21.45 10.80
CA GLU A 546 8.65 -21.50 12.20
C GLU A 546 7.44 -21.32 13.12
N PHE A 547 7.57 -21.86 14.33
CA PHE A 547 6.58 -21.61 15.38
C PHE A 547 7.01 -20.43 16.25
N ARG A 548 6.06 -19.53 16.55
CA ARG A 548 6.34 -18.26 17.22
C ARG A 548 5.32 -17.93 18.30
N PHE A 549 5.77 -17.20 19.34
CA PHE A 549 4.87 -16.60 20.32
C PHE A 549 4.40 -15.24 19.86
N ILE A 550 3.08 -15.03 19.90
CA ILE A 550 2.39 -13.82 19.44
C ILE A 550 1.49 -13.31 20.57
N PRO A 551 1.42 -11.98 20.83
CA PRO A 551 0.54 -11.44 21.87
C PRO A 551 -0.93 -11.68 21.52
N CYS A 552 -1.76 -11.90 22.55
CA CYS A 552 -3.17 -12.26 22.39
C CYS A 552 -4.10 -11.07 22.14
N ASN A 553 -3.62 -9.81 22.23
CA ASN A 553 -4.50 -8.63 22.10
C ASN A 553 -5.23 -8.54 20.74
N GLY A 554 -4.60 -8.96 19.65
CA GLY A 554 -5.26 -9.07 18.35
C GLY A 554 -6.36 -10.13 18.30
N ASP A 555 -6.16 -11.24 19.03
CA ASP A 555 -7.19 -12.27 19.17
C ASP A 555 -8.36 -11.80 20.04
N VAL A 556 -8.07 -11.11 21.14
CA VAL A 556 -9.11 -10.57 22.04
C VAL A 556 -10.02 -9.59 21.28
N ALA A 557 -9.42 -8.67 20.53
CA ALA A 557 -10.18 -7.78 19.64
C ALA A 557 -10.98 -8.58 18.59
N GLY A 558 -10.34 -9.56 17.95
CA GLY A 558 -11.01 -10.44 16.98
C GLY A 558 -12.14 -11.29 17.56
N LEU A 559 -12.04 -11.75 18.81
CA LEU A 559 -13.13 -12.45 19.50
C LEU A 559 -14.34 -11.52 19.74
N MET A 560 -14.09 -10.26 20.03
CA MET A 560 -15.16 -9.27 20.15
C MET A 560 -15.83 -9.02 18.79
N VAL A 561 -15.08 -8.90 17.71
CA VAL A 561 -15.61 -8.81 16.34
C VAL A 561 -16.45 -10.04 15.99
N ARG A 562 -15.90 -11.24 16.16
CA ARG A 562 -16.62 -12.50 15.87
C ARG A 562 -17.91 -12.62 16.68
N THR A 563 -17.89 -12.16 17.93
CA THR A 563 -19.08 -12.16 18.77
C THR A 563 -20.15 -11.21 18.22
N GLY A 564 -19.76 -10.04 17.71
CA GLY A 564 -20.67 -9.11 17.05
C GLY A 564 -21.29 -9.68 15.77
N ILE A 565 -20.50 -10.42 14.98
CA ILE A 565 -20.96 -11.02 13.71
C ILE A 565 -21.91 -12.19 13.94
N PHE A 566 -21.58 -13.13 14.86
CA PHE A 566 -22.36 -14.37 15.04
C PHE A 566 -23.44 -14.29 16.10
N ALA A 567 -23.37 -13.29 16.98
CA ALA A 567 -24.37 -13.03 18.00
C ALA A 567 -24.72 -11.53 17.99
N PHE A 568 -24.35 -10.81 19.05
CA PHE A 568 -24.49 -9.35 19.11
C PHE A 568 -23.32 -8.77 19.93
N PRO A 569 -22.98 -7.49 19.76
CA PRO A 569 -21.86 -6.85 20.48
C PRO A 569 -21.95 -6.98 22.01
N TRP A 570 -23.14 -7.00 22.56
CA TRP A 570 -23.42 -7.11 24.01
C TRP A 570 -23.38 -8.52 24.60
N PHE A 571 -22.94 -9.52 23.83
CA PHE A 571 -22.62 -10.84 24.39
C PHE A 571 -21.16 -10.89 24.83
N SER A 572 -20.89 -11.66 25.90
CA SER A 572 -19.52 -11.87 26.34
C SER A 572 -18.69 -12.60 25.27
N PRO A 573 -17.49 -12.10 24.91
CA PRO A 573 -16.61 -12.75 23.95
C PRO A 573 -15.84 -13.93 24.55
N ALA A 574 -16.01 -14.21 25.84
CA ALA A 574 -15.31 -15.25 26.58
C ALA A 574 -16.04 -16.59 26.61
N GLY A 575 -15.35 -17.62 27.07
CA GLY A 575 -15.90 -18.96 27.32
C GLY A 575 -15.87 -19.88 26.11
N GLN A 576 -16.40 -21.12 26.30
CA GLN A 576 -16.30 -22.20 25.32
C GLN A 576 -17.05 -21.93 24.01
N GLN A 577 -18.12 -21.15 24.03
CA GLN A 577 -18.93 -20.91 22.84
C GLN A 577 -18.32 -19.88 21.90
N ARG A 578 -17.71 -18.82 22.41
CA ARG A 578 -17.25 -17.66 21.65
C ARG A 578 -15.78 -17.31 21.84
N GLY A 579 -15.17 -17.74 22.96
CA GLY A 579 -13.82 -17.34 23.37
C GLY A 579 -12.68 -18.17 22.81
N ILE A 580 -12.89 -19.12 21.91
CA ILE A 580 -11.82 -19.99 21.36
C ILE A 580 -10.93 -19.19 20.42
N LEU A 581 -9.60 -19.19 20.69
CA LEU A 581 -8.60 -18.52 19.89
C LEU A 581 -8.29 -19.29 18.59
N ASN A 582 -8.19 -18.57 17.49
CA ASN A 582 -7.81 -19.14 16.20
C ASN A 582 -6.29 -19.43 16.17
N ASN A 583 -5.91 -20.51 15.49
CA ASN A 583 -4.51 -20.87 15.20
C ASN A 583 -3.59 -20.91 16.44
N ALA A 584 -4.12 -21.21 17.62
CA ALA A 584 -3.35 -21.33 18.85
C ALA A 584 -3.03 -22.80 19.15
N ILE A 585 -1.75 -23.13 19.29
CA ILE A 585 -1.25 -24.51 19.56
C ILE A 585 -1.00 -24.71 21.05
N LYS A 586 -0.35 -23.74 21.68
CA LYS A 586 -0.08 -23.70 23.12
C LYS A 586 0.02 -22.25 23.60
N LEU A 587 0.04 -22.05 24.89
CA LEU A 587 0.26 -20.76 25.54
C LEU A 587 1.67 -20.66 26.12
N ALA A 588 2.22 -19.43 26.17
CA ALA A 588 3.44 -19.15 26.92
C ALA A 588 3.20 -19.23 28.43
N TYR A 589 2.00 -18.88 28.86
CA TYR A 589 1.56 -18.88 30.24
C TYR A 589 0.14 -19.46 30.33
N SER A 590 -0.01 -20.52 31.15
CA SER A 590 -1.32 -21.14 31.43
C SER A 590 -1.55 -21.12 32.94
N PRO A 591 -2.35 -20.18 33.46
CA PRO A 591 -2.57 -20.03 34.91
C PRO A 591 -3.38 -21.17 35.52
N SER A 592 -3.00 -21.60 36.74
CA SER A 592 -3.82 -22.49 37.59
C SER A 592 -5.09 -21.80 38.05
N LYS A 593 -5.99 -22.51 38.70
CA LYS A 593 -7.24 -21.93 39.24
C LYS A 593 -6.96 -20.76 40.17
N ASP A 594 -6.09 -20.94 41.17
CA ASP A 594 -5.77 -19.92 42.17
C ASP A 594 -5.09 -18.69 41.50
N GLN A 595 -4.24 -18.94 40.53
CA GLN A 595 -3.61 -17.85 39.74
C GLN A 595 -4.65 -17.08 38.88
N ARG A 596 -5.65 -17.78 38.32
CA ARG A 596 -6.76 -17.12 37.62
C ARG A 596 -7.58 -16.24 38.54
N ASP A 597 -7.84 -16.67 39.76
CA ASP A 597 -8.58 -15.88 40.76
C ASP A 597 -7.82 -14.58 41.08
N LEU A 598 -6.49 -14.64 41.19
CA LEU A 598 -5.64 -13.46 41.36
C LEU A 598 -5.66 -12.53 40.14
N LEU A 599 -5.54 -13.08 38.94
CA LEU A 599 -5.62 -12.29 37.70
C LEU A 599 -6.97 -11.61 37.55
N TYR A 600 -8.06 -12.36 37.77
CA TYR A 600 -9.41 -11.88 37.62
C TYR A 600 -9.76 -10.79 38.63
N SER A 601 -9.29 -10.92 39.91
CA SER A 601 -9.44 -9.86 40.90
C SER A 601 -8.66 -8.58 40.52
N SER A 602 -7.59 -8.73 39.75
CA SER A 602 -6.75 -7.64 39.23
C SER A 602 -7.15 -7.17 37.83
N ARG A 603 -8.42 -7.39 37.42
CA ARG A 603 -8.97 -6.94 36.09
C ARG A 603 -8.30 -7.52 34.86
N ILE A 604 -7.61 -8.67 34.98
CA ILE A 604 -6.93 -9.32 33.88
C ILE A 604 -7.71 -10.56 33.44
N ASN A 605 -7.97 -10.67 32.14
CA ASN A 605 -8.69 -11.80 31.57
C ASN A 605 -7.70 -12.91 31.21
N ALA A 606 -7.80 -14.05 31.87
CA ALA A 606 -6.93 -15.17 31.64
C ALA A 606 -7.21 -15.82 30.28
N VAL A 607 -6.17 -16.09 29.51
CA VAL A 607 -6.20 -16.99 28.37
C VAL A 607 -5.74 -18.36 28.86
N ILE A 608 -6.56 -19.40 28.69
CA ILE A 608 -6.31 -20.72 29.28
C ILE A 608 -6.42 -21.82 28.22
N ASN A 609 -5.77 -22.94 28.49
CA ASN A 609 -6.01 -24.18 27.76
C ASN A 609 -6.97 -25.05 28.56
N GLN A 610 -8.21 -25.14 28.08
CA GLN A 610 -9.28 -25.93 28.73
C GLN A 610 -9.39 -27.30 28.06
N LYS A 611 -9.30 -28.35 28.88
CA LYS A 611 -9.43 -29.72 28.39
C LYS A 611 -10.78 -29.92 27.69
N GLY A 612 -10.75 -30.38 26.45
CA GLY A 612 -11.93 -30.62 25.62
C GLY A 612 -12.48 -29.42 24.85
N ALA A 613 -12.03 -28.19 25.16
CA ALA A 613 -12.45 -26.98 24.45
C ALA A 613 -11.30 -26.25 23.72
N GLY A 614 -10.06 -26.52 24.10
CA GLY A 614 -8.88 -25.88 23.51
C GLY A 614 -8.48 -24.59 24.22
N ILE A 615 -7.77 -23.73 23.50
CA ILE A 615 -7.26 -22.45 24.02
C ILE A 615 -8.34 -21.38 23.85
N LEU A 616 -8.70 -20.75 24.97
CA LEU A 616 -9.79 -19.79 25.00
C LEU A 616 -9.58 -18.64 26.00
N LEU A 617 -10.25 -17.53 25.75
CA LEU A 617 -10.37 -16.42 26.68
C LEU A 617 -11.35 -16.78 27.79
N PHE A 618 -10.90 -16.68 29.04
CA PHE A 618 -11.64 -17.06 30.24
C PHE A 618 -11.80 -15.89 31.21
N GLY A 619 -12.46 -14.85 30.77
CA GLY A 619 -12.75 -13.63 31.51
C GLY A 619 -13.33 -12.56 30.60
N ASP A 620 -14.16 -11.71 31.16
CA ASP A 620 -14.89 -10.65 30.43
C ASP A 620 -14.82 -9.29 31.14
N LYS A 621 -13.75 -9.04 31.92
CA LYS A 621 -13.54 -7.76 32.60
C LYS A 621 -12.91 -6.71 31.69
N THR A 622 -13.36 -5.45 31.88
CA THR A 622 -12.63 -4.29 31.39
C THR A 622 -11.46 -3.95 32.29
N GLY A 623 -10.61 -3.01 31.90
CA GLY A 623 -9.49 -2.51 32.74
C GLY A 623 -9.94 -1.56 33.85
N LEU A 624 -11.23 -1.49 34.18
CA LEU A 624 -11.76 -0.64 35.26
C LEU A 624 -11.37 -1.18 36.63
N GLY A 625 -10.79 -0.32 37.47
CA GLY A 625 -10.22 -0.68 38.77
C GLY A 625 -11.20 -0.73 39.94
N TYR A 626 -12.48 -0.43 39.72
CA TYR A 626 -13.53 -0.42 40.73
C TYR A 626 -14.80 -1.11 40.24
N ALA A 627 -15.67 -1.51 41.16
CA ALA A 627 -16.92 -2.14 40.81
C ALA A 627 -17.91 -1.15 40.17
N SER A 628 -18.34 -1.47 38.95
CA SER A 628 -19.26 -0.65 38.16
C SER A 628 -20.04 -1.54 37.20
N ALA A 629 -21.11 -1.04 36.60
CA ALA A 629 -21.78 -1.71 35.48
C ALA A 629 -20.80 -1.86 34.28
N PHE A 630 -19.85 -0.92 34.11
CA PHE A 630 -18.88 -0.89 33.03
C PHE A 630 -17.61 -1.72 33.31
N ASP A 631 -17.54 -2.50 34.40
CA ASP A 631 -16.44 -3.41 34.66
C ASP A 631 -16.48 -4.69 33.79
N ARG A 632 -17.49 -4.81 32.91
CA ARG A 632 -17.70 -5.92 31.99
C ARG A 632 -17.62 -5.49 30.54
N ILE A 633 -16.94 -6.31 29.73
CA ILE A 633 -16.76 -6.07 28.28
C ILE A 633 -18.13 -6.00 27.60
N ASN A 634 -19.03 -6.93 27.89
CA ASN A 634 -20.34 -7.00 27.26
C ASN A 634 -21.18 -5.74 27.51
N VAL A 635 -21.16 -5.19 28.73
CA VAL A 635 -21.89 -3.97 29.06
C VAL A 635 -21.27 -2.75 28.39
N ARG A 636 -19.92 -2.62 28.41
CA ARG A 636 -19.26 -1.50 27.75
C ARG A 636 -19.55 -1.51 26.23
N ARG A 637 -19.47 -2.67 25.58
CA ARG A 637 -19.80 -2.81 24.16
C ARG A 637 -21.26 -2.51 23.86
N LEU A 638 -22.18 -2.92 24.73
CA LEU A 638 -23.59 -2.54 24.59
C LEU A 638 -23.76 -1.02 24.51
N PHE A 639 -23.14 -0.31 25.44
CA PHE A 639 -23.22 1.16 25.45
C PHE A 639 -22.56 1.78 24.23
N LEU A 640 -21.35 1.32 23.82
CA LEU A 640 -20.69 1.82 22.60
C LEU A 640 -21.59 1.64 21.36
N THR A 641 -22.19 0.46 21.19
CA THR A 641 -23.06 0.21 20.04
C THR A 641 -24.33 1.08 20.08
N ILE A 642 -24.93 1.27 21.26
CA ILE A 642 -26.10 2.15 21.40
C ILE A 642 -25.70 3.60 21.14
N GLU A 643 -24.61 4.09 21.74
CA GLU A 643 -24.09 5.45 21.57
C GLU A 643 -23.83 5.76 20.08
N GLN A 644 -23.11 4.89 19.37
CA GLN A 644 -22.84 5.04 17.92
C GLN A 644 -24.12 5.03 17.07
N SER A 645 -25.04 4.09 17.34
CA SER A 645 -26.29 3.99 16.58
C SER A 645 -27.20 5.21 16.78
N LEU A 646 -27.23 5.75 17.98
CA LEU A 646 -28.05 6.92 18.32
C LEU A 646 -27.38 8.24 17.96
N GLU A 647 -26.05 8.31 17.89
CA GLU A 647 -25.31 9.50 17.45
C GLU A 647 -25.73 9.94 16.04
N GLY A 648 -25.92 8.97 15.13
CA GLY A 648 -26.44 9.24 13.78
C GLY A 648 -27.85 9.83 13.80
N ALA A 649 -28.73 9.30 14.65
CA ALA A 649 -30.09 9.81 14.81
C ALA A 649 -30.11 11.19 15.47
N ALA A 650 -29.23 11.44 16.45
CA ALA A 650 -29.09 12.73 17.13
C ALA A 650 -28.53 13.81 16.18
N ASN A 651 -27.54 13.47 15.35
CA ASN A 651 -26.97 14.39 14.35
C ASN A 651 -28.01 14.86 13.33
N ALA A 652 -29.02 14.03 13.02
CA ALA A 652 -30.14 14.40 12.15
C ALA A 652 -31.09 15.45 12.76
N GLN A 653 -31.02 15.65 14.08
CA GLN A 653 -31.81 16.66 14.78
C GLN A 653 -31.07 18.01 14.95
N LEU A 654 -29.79 18.07 14.60
CA LEU A 654 -29.02 19.33 14.67
C LEU A 654 -29.63 20.36 13.71
N PHE A 655 -29.77 21.58 14.20
CA PHE A 655 -30.36 22.71 13.49
C PHE A 655 -31.88 22.66 13.29
N GLU A 656 -32.57 21.62 13.81
CA GLU A 656 -34.03 21.59 13.88
C GLU A 656 -34.56 22.41 15.08
N LEU A 657 -35.85 22.72 15.06
CA LEU A 657 -36.48 23.47 16.14
C LEU A 657 -36.72 22.58 17.37
N ASN A 658 -36.36 23.05 18.56
CA ASN A 658 -36.65 22.33 19.80
C ASN A 658 -38.12 22.50 20.21
N ASP A 659 -39.03 21.81 19.55
CA ASP A 659 -40.44 21.78 19.83
C ASP A 659 -40.90 20.37 20.23
N VAL A 660 -42.17 20.27 20.65
CA VAL A 660 -42.81 18.99 21.06
C VAL A 660 -42.77 17.95 19.92
N ASN A 661 -42.87 18.40 18.67
CA ASN A 661 -42.91 17.49 17.52
C ASN A 661 -41.52 16.89 17.28
N THR A 662 -40.47 17.69 17.32
CA THR A 662 -39.08 17.23 17.17
C THR A 662 -38.70 16.27 18.28
N ARG A 663 -39.04 16.57 19.54
CA ARG A 663 -38.82 15.67 20.69
C ARG A 663 -39.54 14.34 20.52
N SER A 664 -40.83 14.39 20.15
CA SER A 664 -41.62 13.15 19.90
C SER A 664 -41.08 12.35 18.73
N ASN A 665 -40.65 13.00 17.66
CA ASN A 665 -40.04 12.31 16.51
C ASN A 665 -38.73 11.60 16.91
N PHE A 666 -37.90 12.22 17.72
CA PHE A 666 -36.65 11.62 18.20
C PHE A 666 -36.96 10.39 19.10
N VAL A 667 -37.86 10.51 20.05
CA VAL A 667 -38.29 9.37 20.89
C VAL A 667 -38.84 8.22 20.03
N ASN A 668 -39.60 8.54 18.98
CA ASN A 668 -40.13 7.54 18.03
C ASN A 668 -39.05 6.83 17.21
N ILE A 669 -37.85 7.37 17.12
CA ILE A 669 -36.68 6.72 16.53
C ILE A 669 -35.94 5.87 17.57
N VAL A 670 -35.71 6.42 18.76
CA VAL A 670 -34.92 5.80 19.84
C VAL A 670 -35.62 4.59 20.47
N GLU A 671 -36.91 4.71 20.83
CA GLU A 671 -37.62 3.63 21.50
C GLU A 671 -37.70 2.32 20.71
N PRO A 672 -38.08 2.30 19.41
CA PRO A 672 -38.09 1.06 18.63
C PRO A 672 -36.73 0.39 18.54
N PHE A 673 -35.66 1.17 18.43
CA PHE A 673 -34.28 0.67 18.43
C PHE A 673 -33.92 0.01 19.77
N LEU A 674 -34.22 0.65 20.90
CA LEU A 674 -33.97 0.10 22.23
C LEU A 674 -34.82 -1.13 22.52
N ARG A 675 -36.07 -1.19 22.01
CA ARG A 675 -36.94 -2.38 22.07
C ARG A 675 -36.34 -3.54 21.26
N ASP A 676 -35.72 -3.28 20.11
CA ASP A 676 -35.01 -4.28 19.33
C ASP A 676 -33.78 -4.82 20.09
N VAL A 677 -32.99 -3.94 20.71
CA VAL A 677 -31.87 -4.33 21.58
C VAL A 677 -32.36 -5.15 22.78
N GLN A 678 -33.50 -4.79 23.39
CA GLN A 678 -34.12 -5.54 24.47
C GLN A 678 -34.61 -6.93 24.01
N ALA A 679 -35.26 -7.02 22.85
CA ALA A 679 -35.71 -8.28 22.25
C ALA A 679 -34.51 -9.20 21.94
N LYS A 680 -33.34 -8.64 21.57
CA LYS A 680 -32.09 -9.32 21.35
C LYS A 680 -31.25 -9.55 22.62
N ARG A 681 -31.90 -9.40 23.82
CA ARG A 681 -31.34 -9.69 25.15
C ARG A 681 -30.18 -8.76 25.57
N GLY A 682 -30.07 -7.56 25.01
CA GLY A 682 -29.08 -6.56 25.43
C GLY A 682 -29.47 -5.83 26.70
N LEU A 683 -30.76 -5.54 26.82
CA LEU A 683 -31.34 -4.78 27.94
C LEU A 683 -32.42 -5.61 28.68
N PHE A 684 -32.52 -5.45 29.99
CA PHE A 684 -33.66 -5.89 30.76
C PHE A 684 -34.81 -4.91 30.63
N ASP A 685 -34.48 -3.60 30.66
CA ASP A 685 -35.45 -2.53 30.66
C ASP A 685 -34.75 -1.21 30.24
N PHE A 686 -35.53 -0.26 29.75
CA PHE A 686 -35.05 1.07 29.41
C PHE A 686 -36.15 2.11 29.60
N LEU A 687 -35.76 3.36 29.76
CA LEU A 687 -36.64 4.52 29.84
C LEU A 687 -36.01 5.66 29.04
N VAL A 688 -36.78 6.27 28.16
CA VAL A 688 -36.40 7.45 27.37
C VAL A 688 -37.19 8.62 27.88
N VAL A 689 -36.52 9.73 28.23
CA VAL A 689 -37.15 10.95 28.73
C VAL A 689 -36.64 12.11 27.85
N CYS A 690 -37.55 12.56 27.00
CA CYS A 690 -37.29 13.71 26.10
C CYS A 690 -38.59 14.55 26.05
N ASP A 691 -38.91 15.19 27.16
CA ASP A 691 -40.11 15.98 27.34
C ASP A 691 -39.81 17.34 28.00
N GLU A 692 -40.78 18.03 28.49
CA GLU A 692 -40.64 19.34 29.14
C GLU A 692 -39.88 19.26 30.49
N THR A 693 -39.71 18.09 31.08
CA THR A 693 -39.03 17.93 32.37
C THR A 693 -37.52 18.08 32.23
N ASN A 694 -36.95 17.61 31.10
CA ASN A 694 -35.52 17.75 30.79
C ASN A 694 -35.23 18.82 29.69
N ASN A 695 -36.24 19.28 28.96
CA ASN A 695 -36.17 20.42 28.04
C ASN A 695 -37.04 21.58 28.52
N ASN A 696 -36.65 22.15 29.65
CA ASN A 696 -37.31 23.34 30.22
C ASN A 696 -36.97 24.60 29.41
N PRO A 697 -37.65 25.74 29.61
CA PRO A 697 -37.41 26.98 28.89
C PRO A 697 -35.93 27.42 28.87
N ASP A 698 -35.22 27.23 29.98
CA ASP A 698 -33.80 27.60 30.08
C ASP A 698 -32.90 26.75 29.14
N VAL A 699 -33.21 25.51 28.96
CA VAL A 699 -32.51 24.61 28.03
C VAL A 699 -32.81 25.00 26.56
N ILE A 700 -34.08 25.33 26.28
CA ILE A 700 -34.51 25.76 24.94
C ILE A 700 -33.87 27.10 24.59
N ASP A 701 -33.86 28.05 25.55
CA ASP A 701 -33.27 29.37 25.35
C ASP A 701 -31.73 29.32 25.18
N ASN A 702 -31.06 28.27 25.68
CA ASN A 702 -29.65 27.99 25.44
C ASN A 702 -29.37 27.27 24.12
N ASN A 703 -30.39 27.02 23.27
CA ASN A 703 -30.31 26.22 22.05
C ASN A 703 -29.82 24.77 22.30
N GLU A 704 -30.17 24.19 23.45
CA GLU A 704 -29.87 22.82 23.81
C GLU A 704 -31.08 21.93 23.60
N PHE A 705 -30.83 20.68 23.17
CA PHE A 705 -31.77 19.59 23.12
C PHE A 705 -31.24 18.46 24.03
N ARG A 706 -32.05 17.99 24.98
CA ARG A 706 -31.68 16.96 25.94
C ARG A 706 -32.62 15.75 25.86
N ASP A 707 -31.97 14.58 25.72
CA ASP A 707 -32.64 13.29 25.83
C ASP A 707 -31.90 12.43 26.87
N ASP A 708 -32.61 12.01 27.91
CA ASP A 708 -32.08 11.18 28.99
C ASP A 708 -32.51 9.73 28.77
N ILE A 709 -31.54 8.85 28.42
CA ILE A 709 -31.76 7.45 28.15
C ILE A 709 -31.25 6.61 29.32
N PHE A 710 -32.15 6.05 30.09
CA PHE A 710 -31.84 5.17 31.21
C PHE A 710 -31.87 3.71 30.75
N LEU A 711 -30.72 3.02 30.92
CA LEU A 711 -30.55 1.65 30.43
C LEU A 711 -30.29 0.67 31.60
N LYS A 712 -30.94 -0.46 31.57
CA LYS A 712 -30.73 -1.59 32.49
C LYS A 712 -30.05 -2.75 31.73
N PRO A 713 -28.69 -2.85 31.71
CA PRO A 713 -28.01 -3.85 30.89
C PRO A 713 -28.17 -5.27 31.44
N THR A 714 -28.21 -6.24 30.54
CA THR A 714 -28.13 -7.67 30.87
C THR A 714 -26.70 -8.03 31.26
N LYS A 715 -26.52 -8.76 32.36
CA LYS A 715 -25.21 -9.20 32.85
C LYS A 715 -24.89 -10.63 32.41
N SER A 716 -23.62 -10.89 32.11
CA SER A 716 -23.11 -12.24 31.86
C SER A 716 -23.09 -13.09 33.14
N ILE A 717 -23.26 -14.42 33.01
CA ILE A 717 -23.12 -15.36 34.10
C ILE A 717 -21.65 -15.70 34.27
N ASN A 718 -21.08 -15.35 35.42
CA ASN A 718 -19.66 -15.61 35.72
C ASN A 718 -19.44 -16.72 36.74
N PHE A 719 -20.46 -17.01 37.55
CA PHE A 719 -20.43 -18.04 38.60
C PHE A 719 -21.65 -18.95 38.48
N VAL A 720 -21.38 -20.25 38.46
CA VAL A 720 -22.43 -21.29 38.49
C VAL A 720 -22.18 -22.17 39.70
N THR A 721 -23.12 -22.21 40.62
CA THR A 721 -23.07 -23.11 41.78
C THR A 721 -23.90 -24.33 41.47
N LEU A 722 -23.30 -25.50 41.53
CA LEU A 722 -23.98 -26.78 41.42
C LEU A 722 -23.97 -27.46 42.79
N THR A 723 -25.13 -27.66 43.37
CA THR A 723 -25.26 -28.37 44.64
C THR A 723 -25.76 -29.78 44.37
N PHE A 724 -24.98 -30.75 44.71
CA PHE A 724 -25.34 -32.18 44.65
C PHE A 724 -25.70 -32.65 46.06
N VAL A 725 -26.92 -33.08 46.25
CA VAL A 725 -27.38 -33.62 47.54
C VAL A 725 -27.48 -35.14 47.43
N ALA A 726 -26.68 -35.83 48.19
CA ALA A 726 -26.79 -37.28 48.32
C ALA A 726 -27.86 -37.62 49.39
N THR A 727 -28.94 -38.27 48.99
CA THR A 727 -30.02 -38.67 49.86
C THR A 727 -29.92 -40.17 50.22
N ARG A 728 -30.50 -40.59 51.38
CA ARG A 728 -30.61 -42.00 51.73
C ARG A 728 -31.72 -42.64 50.91
N THR A 729 -31.61 -43.94 50.65
CA THR A 729 -32.64 -44.72 49.98
C THR A 729 -33.93 -44.70 50.82
N GLY A 730 -34.99 -44.12 50.26
CA GLY A 730 -36.30 -44.05 50.96
C GLY A 730 -36.79 -42.63 51.35
N VAL A 731 -35.97 -41.56 51.09
CA VAL A 731 -36.40 -40.17 51.30
C VAL A 731 -37.01 -39.65 50.01
N SER A 732 -38.17 -39.04 50.05
CA SER A 732 -38.80 -38.43 48.87
C SER A 732 -38.08 -37.15 48.50
N PHE A 733 -37.87 -36.87 47.17
CA PHE A 733 -37.20 -35.67 46.70
C PHE A 733 -37.93 -34.37 47.13
N GLU A 734 -39.24 -34.41 47.37
CA GLU A 734 -40.00 -33.25 47.85
C GLU A 734 -39.60 -32.81 49.26
N GLU A 735 -39.20 -33.77 50.13
CA GLU A 735 -38.77 -33.51 51.51
C GLU A 735 -37.34 -32.92 51.56
N VAL A 736 -36.50 -33.17 50.53
CA VAL A 736 -35.15 -32.65 50.45
C VAL A 736 -35.14 -31.25 49.89
N VAL A 737 -36.02 -30.91 48.95
CA VAL A 737 -36.11 -29.56 48.34
C VAL A 737 -36.62 -28.51 49.35
N GLY A 738 -37.32 -28.91 50.40
CA GLY A 738 -37.80 -28.00 51.45
C GLY A 738 -36.74 -27.65 52.51
N THR A 739 -35.54 -28.30 52.49
CA THR A 739 -34.48 -28.14 53.49
C THR A 739 -33.15 -27.57 52.94
N VAL A 740 -33.06 -27.21 51.66
CA VAL A 740 -31.86 -26.61 51.02
C VAL A 740 -32.02 -25.10 50.83
#